data_9791c05780e9fb5013e539b46323ec00
#
_entry.id   9791c05780e9fb5013e539b46323ec00
#
_cell.length_a   1.000
_cell.length_b   1.000
_cell.length_c   1.000
_cell.angle_alpha   90.00
_cell.angle_beta   90.00
_cell.angle_gamma   90.00
#
_symmetry.space_group_name_H-M   'P 1'
#
loop_
_entity.id
_entity.type
_entity.pdbx_description
1 polymer ?
#
loop_
_entity_poly.entity_id
_entity_poly.type
_entity_poly.pdbx_seq_one_letter_code
_entity_poly.pdbx_strand_id
1 'polypeptide(L)'
;MKKIVLVDGNNLLFRSYYATAYTGNIMRNKEGFPTNGVYGFVNMINKIISDEKPEYMMVAFDIGKTFRHEKYERYKDGRKETPDDLKVQFPVAKKILTAMGIKYLECAGYEADDIIGTISMWCEKDPEYEALIVSSDKDLLQLISDETVVKLLKTKDYIWMDKKTFNDTYGFDPIHMIDLKALMGDSSDNIPGVKGIGEKGAIKLVSEYKTIDNIYENIDKIKGATQIKLIDGKEDAYYSKDLVTIYREVPLDITFDDLLYKGENADELIDIYNDLGFYSLLRKINISEVKKKEDRKEEFKIISDMNDVKISEDTSIYLDTTIGNYHDAEILGIALYNSTLSCYIPYDIFKNNTSILDTDYNLSTYDYKKLIVVFNKYGIKVPNINFDTMISAYLLNYETKDDICYLANKLNIYIPSYDKKEVVTTEEAARRAILKARFIYNTKDKLYEDMKREDNIYLFESIEMPLAKVLAKMETTGIRVDKKVLEEMGTEIKIKLEILTRDIYNYAGEEFNINSPKQLGEILFDKLKLPGAKKNKNGYATDIDVLKKLTEYPIINKILEYRALAKLYSTYIDGIISTIREDGKIHTIYTQTLTRTGRLSSIEPNLQNIPMRSEYGRLIRKAFIPEDNSVILSSDYSQIELRVFAHLSGVNDLINAFKEGVDIHTKTAMDIFKVPMEGVTKNMRRQAKAVNFGILYGISSYGLAEDIGIPVKEAKEFINKYFETYPGVKDYMDKEIDEAKRNGYVKTIMNRKRVIEELKSSNYMVRSMGERMALNTPVQGSASDILKKAMVEISDIFEKENIKSKMLLQVHDELIFNVYNDEIDKVKDIVYNTMTKVFELKVPLDVDIELGNNWYEAK
;
A
#
# COMPACT_ATOMS: atom_id res chain seq x y z
N MET A 1 24.80 28.78 22.58
CA MET A 1 25.38 28.83 21.22
C MET A 1 24.26 28.60 20.22
N LYS A 2 24.30 29.32 19.11
CA LYS A 2 23.34 29.14 18.01
C LYS A 2 23.76 27.92 17.18
N LYS A 3 22.88 26.96 16.99
CA LYS A 3 23.19 25.72 16.28
C LYS A 3 23.00 25.88 14.76
N ILE A 4 24.04 25.60 14.01
CA ILE A 4 24.02 25.53 12.52
C ILE A 4 23.99 24.06 12.11
N VAL A 5 22.98 23.62 11.41
CA VAL A 5 22.88 22.26 10.85
C VAL A 5 23.42 22.25 9.42
N LEU A 6 24.50 21.52 9.22
CA LEU A 6 25.21 21.36 7.94
C LEU A 6 24.95 19.97 7.39
N VAL A 7 24.32 19.88 6.23
CA VAL A 7 23.91 18.60 5.64
C VAL A 7 24.66 18.34 4.33
N ASP A 8 25.24 17.15 4.21
CA ASP A 8 25.76 16.65 2.94
C ASP A 8 24.63 16.18 2.03
N GLY A 9 24.29 17.03 1.06
CA GLY A 9 23.16 16.84 0.15
C GLY A 9 23.35 15.69 -0.82
N ASN A 10 24.58 15.52 -1.34
CA ASN A 10 24.90 14.41 -2.23
C ASN A 10 24.72 13.07 -1.52
N ASN A 11 25.36 12.91 -0.38
CA ASN A 11 25.28 11.69 0.43
C ASN A 11 23.83 11.34 0.77
N LEU A 12 23.05 12.34 1.19
CA LEU A 12 21.66 12.15 1.58
C LEU A 12 20.76 11.74 0.40
N LEU A 13 20.95 12.35 -0.77
CA LEU A 13 20.17 12.07 -1.98
C LEU A 13 20.52 10.70 -2.58
N PHE A 14 21.83 10.36 -2.68
CA PHE A 14 22.30 9.05 -3.08
C PHE A 14 21.75 7.95 -2.17
N ARG A 15 21.86 8.12 -0.86
CA ARG A 15 21.34 7.19 0.13
C ARG A 15 19.83 6.96 -0.03
N SER A 16 19.08 8.04 -0.22
CA SER A 16 17.62 8.00 -0.41
C SER A 16 17.25 7.26 -1.69
N TYR A 17 17.95 7.49 -2.78
CA TYR A 17 17.74 6.81 -4.06
C TYR A 17 17.99 5.30 -3.93
N TYR A 18 19.17 4.91 -3.41
CA TYR A 18 19.53 3.50 -3.30
C TYR A 18 18.72 2.72 -2.25
N ALA A 19 18.09 3.38 -1.29
CA ALA A 19 17.20 2.72 -0.34
C ALA A 19 16.03 1.97 -1.02
N THR A 20 15.60 2.43 -2.20
CA THR A 20 14.48 1.84 -2.96
C THR A 20 14.90 1.26 -4.30
N ALA A 21 15.95 1.77 -4.95
CA ALA A 21 16.39 1.33 -6.28
C ALA A 21 16.78 -0.17 -6.33
N TYR A 22 17.33 -0.72 -5.25
CA TYR A 22 17.67 -2.16 -5.17
C TYR A 22 16.46 -3.10 -5.23
N THR A 23 15.27 -2.63 -4.94
CA THR A 23 14.04 -3.44 -5.01
C THR A 23 13.47 -3.51 -6.43
N GLY A 24 14.06 -2.81 -7.40
CA GLY A 24 13.59 -2.71 -8.78
C GLY A 24 12.35 -1.83 -8.97
N ASN A 25 11.85 -1.21 -7.89
CA ASN A 25 10.64 -0.42 -7.91
C ASN A 25 10.98 1.06 -7.70
N ILE A 26 11.35 1.77 -8.78
CA ILE A 26 11.61 3.20 -8.76
C ILE A 26 10.27 3.94 -8.79
N MET A 27 9.97 4.70 -7.72
CA MET A 27 8.83 5.61 -7.70
C MET A 27 8.92 6.62 -8.83
N ARG A 28 7.82 6.82 -9.57
CA ARG A 28 7.72 7.81 -10.65
C ARG A 28 6.43 8.63 -10.49
N ASN A 29 6.46 9.87 -10.95
CA ASN A 29 5.25 10.67 -11.05
C ASN A 29 4.41 10.22 -12.27
N LYS A 30 3.27 10.88 -12.53
CA LYS A 30 2.35 10.56 -13.64
C LYS A 30 2.98 10.67 -15.03
N GLU A 31 4.02 11.49 -15.17
CA GLU A 31 4.75 11.73 -16.41
C GLU A 31 5.93 10.76 -16.59
N GLY A 32 6.12 9.82 -15.65
CA GLY A 32 7.23 8.87 -15.67
C GLY A 32 8.55 9.41 -15.10
N PHE A 33 8.57 10.61 -14.53
CA PHE A 33 9.74 11.19 -13.89
C PHE A 33 10.08 10.43 -12.60
N PRO A 34 11.35 10.00 -12.40
CA PRO A 34 11.76 9.26 -11.20
C PRO A 34 11.75 10.18 -9.97
N THR A 35 11.14 9.73 -8.88
CA THR A 35 10.89 10.56 -7.69
C THR A 35 11.38 9.94 -6.39
N ASN A 36 11.83 8.69 -6.41
CA ASN A 36 12.19 7.91 -5.22
C ASN A 36 13.31 8.54 -4.38
N GLY A 37 14.36 9.07 -5.01
CA GLY A 37 15.48 9.73 -4.34
C GLY A 37 15.04 11.00 -3.64
N VAL A 38 14.33 11.89 -4.36
CA VAL A 38 13.81 13.15 -3.81
C VAL A 38 12.81 12.90 -2.69
N TYR A 39 11.91 11.94 -2.85
CA TYR A 39 10.96 11.58 -1.79
C TYR A 39 11.64 11.16 -0.48
N GLY A 40 12.63 10.28 -0.57
CA GLY A 40 13.43 9.86 0.57
C GLY A 40 14.23 11.01 1.18
N PHE A 41 14.84 11.83 0.32
CA PHE A 41 15.62 13.02 0.72
C PHE A 41 14.77 14.01 1.53
N VAL A 42 13.59 14.39 1.02
CA VAL A 42 12.67 15.31 1.72
C VAL A 42 12.23 14.74 3.06
N ASN A 43 11.92 13.45 3.14
CA ASN A 43 11.56 12.83 4.43
C ASN A 43 12.73 12.88 5.44
N MET A 44 13.98 12.73 4.98
CA MET A 44 15.15 12.84 5.86
C MET A 44 15.38 14.29 6.30
N ILE A 45 15.26 15.28 5.40
CA ILE A 45 15.34 16.71 5.73
C ILE A 45 14.27 17.07 6.76
N ASN A 46 13.01 16.69 6.56
CA ASN A 46 11.92 16.93 7.52
C ASN A 46 12.21 16.29 8.88
N LYS A 47 12.79 15.09 8.89
CA LYS A 47 13.20 14.45 10.13
C LYS A 47 14.30 15.23 10.85
N ILE A 48 15.30 15.71 10.13
CA ILE A 48 16.39 16.53 10.68
C ILE A 48 15.81 17.81 11.29
N ILE A 49 14.91 18.52 10.59
CA ILE A 49 14.25 19.73 11.09
C ILE A 49 13.45 19.42 12.37
N SER A 50 12.69 18.35 12.38
CA SER A 50 11.86 17.94 13.54
C SER A 50 12.70 17.58 14.77
N ASP A 51 13.80 16.82 14.53
CA ASP A 51 14.67 16.32 15.61
C ASP A 51 15.55 17.46 16.19
N GLU A 52 16.14 18.29 15.32
CA GLU A 52 17.16 19.28 15.70
C GLU A 52 16.61 20.70 15.90
N LYS A 53 15.44 21.02 15.32
CA LYS A 53 14.79 22.34 15.36
C LYS A 53 15.78 23.48 15.08
N PRO A 54 16.46 23.43 13.89
CA PRO A 54 17.55 24.33 13.60
C PRO A 54 17.07 25.79 13.46
N GLU A 55 17.84 26.73 14.02
CA GLU A 55 17.72 28.16 13.70
C GLU A 55 18.44 28.47 12.39
N TYR A 56 19.58 27.80 12.14
CA TYR A 56 20.39 27.93 10.94
C TYR A 56 20.55 26.55 10.29
N MET A 57 20.39 26.48 8.96
CA MET A 57 20.53 25.23 8.21
C MET A 57 21.04 25.44 6.80
N MET A 58 21.95 24.57 6.36
CA MET A 58 22.48 24.56 5.02
C MET A 58 22.64 23.13 4.49
N VAL A 59 22.46 22.96 3.18
CA VAL A 59 22.72 21.71 2.46
C VAL A 59 23.79 21.95 1.40
N ALA A 60 24.92 21.24 1.45
CA ALA A 60 25.97 21.34 0.47
C ALA A 60 25.83 20.32 -0.64
N PHE A 61 26.16 20.71 -1.89
CA PHE A 61 26.19 19.81 -3.03
C PHE A 61 27.50 19.94 -3.81
N ASP A 62 27.95 18.84 -4.40
CA ASP A 62 29.07 18.84 -5.35
C ASP A 62 28.64 19.40 -6.70
N ILE A 63 29.54 20.10 -7.35
CA ILE A 63 29.36 20.57 -8.72
C ILE A 63 30.62 20.37 -9.57
N GLY A 64 30.52 19.54 -10.59
CA GLY A 64 31.59 19.38 -11.58
C GLY A 64 32.89 18.72 -11.06
N LYS A 65 33.99 19.03 -11.72
CA LYS A 65 35.32 18.59 -11.31
C LYS A 65 35.92 19.55 -10.27
N THR A 66 36.67 18.99 -9.34
CA THR A 66 37.26 19.72 -8.20
C THR A 66 38.79 19.80 -8.34
N PHE A 67 39.43 20.64 -7.52
CA PHE A 67 40.90 20.76 -7.50
C PHE A 67 41.61 19.42 -7.25
N ARG A 68 40.93 18.44 -6.60
CA ARG A 68 41.46 17.09 -6.40
C ARG A 68 41.62 16.32 -7.72
N HIS A 69 40.72 16.52 -8.67
CA HIS A 69 40.84 15.95 -10.02
C HIS A 69 41.99 16.56 -10.83
N GLU A 70 42.28 17.84 -10.58
CA GLU A 70 43.46 18.51 -11.21
C GLU A 70 44.76 17.99 -10.65
N LYS A 71 44.81 17.72 -9.33
CA LYS A 71 45.95 17.14 -8.66
C LYS A 71 46.17 15.66 -8.98
N TYR A 72 45.05 14.88 -9.11
CA TYR A 72 45.07 13.44 -9.33
C TYR A 72 44.04 13.05 -10.38
N GLU A 73 44.52 12.83 -11.60
CA GLU A 73 43.66 12.52 -12.75
C GLU A 73 42.76 11.30 -12.52
N ARG A 74 43.22 10.34 -11.69
CA ARG A 74 42.48 9.13 -11.32
C ARG A 74 41.63 9.28 -10.08
N TYR A 75 41.46 10.48 -9.55
CA TYR A 75 40.59 10.73 -8.38
C TYR A 75 39.17 10.37 -8.69
N LYS A 76 38.55 9.51 -7.84
CA LYS A 76 37.20 8.91 -8.03
C LYS A 76 37.06 8.06 -9.30
N ASP A 77 38.16 7.66 -9.97
CA ASP A 77 38.13 6.67 -11.06
C ASP A 77 37.61 5.32 -10.53
N GLY A 78 36.66 4.71 -11.28
CA GLY A 78 36.01 3.45 -10.88
C GLY A 78 34.73 3.62 -10.08
N ARG A 79 34.37 4.83 -9.67
CA ARG A 79 32.99 5.09 -9.21
C ARG A 79 32.02 4.84 -10.36
N LYS A 80 30.98 4.08 -10.09
CA LYS A 80 29.89 3.87 -11.08
C LYS A 80 29.29 5.23 -11.45
N GLU A 81 29.03 5.44 -12.73
CA GLU A 81 28.30 6.64 -13.16
C GLU A 81 26.98 6.79 -12.39
N THR A 82 26.68 8.04 -12.02
CA THR A 82 25.41 8.35 -11.39
C THR A 82 24.27 7.94 -12.34
N PRO A 83 23.33 7.10 -11.90
CA PRO A 83 22.19 6.70 -12.73
C PRO A 83 21.44 7.92 -13.29
N ASP A 84 21.03 7.85 -14.55
CA ASP A 84 20.29 8.95 -15.18
C ASP A 84 19.01 9.30 -14.43
N ASP A 85 18.31 8.27 -13.91
CA ASP A 85 17.15 8.46 -13.03
C ASP A 85 17.47 9.25 -11.74
N LEU A 86 18.72 9.24 -11.28
CA LEU A 86 19.13 10.04 -10.11
C LEU A 86 19.62 11.43 -10.53
N LYS A 87 20.36 11.54 -11.65
CA LYS A 87 20.86 12.83 -12.15
C LYS A 87 19.74 13.88 -12.27
N VAL A 88 18.60 13.48 -12.83
CA VAL A 88 17.46 14.39 -13.03
C VAL A 88 16.78 14.81 -11.72
N GLN A 89 17.04 14.14 -10.61
CA GLN A 89 16.43 14.45 -9.31
C GLN A 89 17.19 15.54 -8.53
N PHE A 90 18.47 15.82 -8.81
CA PHE A 90 19.24 16.87 -8.13
C PHE A 90 18.63 18.27 -8.27
N PRO A 91 18.27 18.75 -9.48
CA PRO A 91 17.62 20.06 -9.62
C PRO A 91 16.30 20.18 -8.84
N VAL A 92 15.54 19.08 -8.78
CA VAL A 92 14.27 19.03 -8.06
C VAL A 92 14.50 19.08 -6.55
N ALA A 93 15.50 18.37 -6.02
CA ALA A 93 15.87 18.43 -4.61
C ALA A 93 16.24 19.86 -4.18
N LYS A 94 17.05 20.56 -5.01
CA LYS A 94 17.44 21.96 -4.77
C LYS A 94 16.24 22.92 -4.81
N LYS A 95 15.33 22.73 -5.77
CA LYS A 95 14.09 23.52 -5.85
C LYS A 95 13.22 23.34 -4.59
N ILE A 96 13.12 22.11 -4.08
CA ILE A 96 12.40 21.83 -2.84
C ILE A 96 13.06 22.47 -1.64
N LEU A 97 14.40 22.39 -1.50
CA LEU A 97 15.13 23.06 -0.41
C LEU A 97 14.86 24.56 -0.40
N THR A 98 14.88 25.20 -1.56
CA THR A 98 14.53 26.63 -1.69
C THR A 98 13.11 26.89 -1.19
N ALA A 99 12.13 26.10 -1.62
CA ALA A 99 10.75 26.21 -1.16
C ALA A 99 10.58 25.88 0.35
N MET A 100 11.44 25.04 0.91
CA MET A 100 11.51 24.78 2.35
C MET A 100 12.19 25.90 3.13
N GLY A 101 12.69 26.95 2.46
CA GLY A 101 13.43 28.05 3.09
C GLY A 101 14.83 27.67 3.57
N ILE A 102 15.41 26.60 3.02
CA ILE A 102 16.74 26.09 3.37
C ILE A 102 17.75 26.53 2.29
N LYS A 103 18.84 27.14 2.71
CA LYS A 103 19.93 27.49 1.83
C LYS A 103 20.66 26.23 1.35
N TYR A 104 20.84 26.08 0.05
CA TYR A 104 21.82 25.13 -0.48
C TYR A 104 23.02 25.85 -1.07
N LEU A 105 24.19 25.22 -1.03
CA LEU A 105 25.46 25.77 -1.54
C LEU A 105 26.14 24.77 -2.47
N GLU A 106 26.78 25.33 -3.49
CA GLU A 106 27.66 24.66 -4.43
C GLU A 106 28.82 25.63 -4.72
N CYS A 107 30.02 25.13 -4.84
CA CYS A 107 31.15 25.94 -5.23
C CYS A 107 31.99 25.23 -6.29
N ALA A 108 32.15 25.81 -7.46
CA ALA A 108 32.94 25.22 -8.55
C ALA A 108 34.40 25.04 -8.11
N GLY A 109 34.96 23.85 -8.37
CA GLY A 109 36.31 23.49 -7.97
C GLY A 109 36.44 22.91 -6.56
N TYR A 110 35.39 22.88 -5.76
CA TYR A 110 35.38 22.35 -4.40
C TYR A 110 34.27 21.31 -4.22
N GLU A 111 34.42 20.45 -3.22
CA GLU A 111 33.40 19.44 -2.86
C GLU A 111 32.47 19.93 -1.75
N ALA A 112 31.33 19.26 -1.58
CA ALA A 112 30.40 19.55 -0.50
C ALA A 112 31.06 19.51 0.89
N ASP A 113 32.00 18.58 1.09
CA ASP A 113 32.75 18.43 2.34
C ASP A 113 33.65 19.65 2.62
N ASP A 114 34.23 20.28 1.57
CA ASP A 114 35.06 21.49 1.72
C ASP A 114 34.19 22.70 2.14
N ILE A 115 32.97 22.82 1.59
CA ILE A 115 31.99 23.83 1.98
C ILE A 115 31.57 23.64 3.46
N ILE A 116 31.23 22.40 3.84
CA ILE A 116 30.88 22.02 5.22
C ILE A 116 32.07 22.33 6.16
N GLY A 117 33.29 21.94 5.77
CA GLY A 117 34.51 22.19 6.52
C GLY A 117 34.80 23.69 6.71
N THR A 118 34.53 24.50 5.70
CA THR A 118 34.71 25.96 5.78
C THR A 118 33.74 26.60 6.79
N ILE A 119 32.46 26.23 6.73
CA ILE A 119 31.45 26.79 7.67
C ILE A 119 31.68 26.27 9.08
N SER A 120 32.07 24.99 9.27
CA SER A 120 32.45 24.48 10.60
C SER A 120 33.65 25.24 11.19
N MET A 121 34.63 25.62 10.37
CA MET A 121 35.73 26.46 10.82
C MET A 121 35.29 27.88 11.23
N TRP A 122 34.28 28.42 10.57
CA TRP A 122 33.72 29.72 11.01
C TRP A 122 33.11 29.61 12.41
N CYS A 123 32.39 28.49 12.71
CA CYS A 123 31.87 28.24 14.04
C CYS A 123 32.99 28.10 15.09
N GLU A 124 34.12 27.48 14.77
CA GLU A 124 35.29 27.40 15.68
C GLU A 124 35.91 28.78 15.97
N LYS A 125 35.76 29.76 15.06
CA LYS A 125 36.26 31.12 15.24
C LYS A 125 35.28 32.06 15.93
N ASP A 126 34.02 31.72 16.00
CA ASP A 126 32.98 32.55 16.61
C ASP A 126 32.23 31.78 17.73
N PRO A 127 32.45 32.06 19.00
CA PRO A 127 31.92 31.33 20.13
C PRO A 127 30.37 31.44 20.31
N GLU A 128 29.70 32.26 19.48
CA GLU A 128 28.23 32.30 19.47
C GLU A 128 27.63 31.09 18.73
N TYR A 129 28.38 30.40 17.86
CA TYR A 129 27.90 29.33 16.97
C TYR A 129 28.50 27.98 17.28
N GLU A 130 27.71 26.93 17.02
CA GLU A 130 28.15 25.53 17.02
C GLU A 130 27.66 24.83 15.75
N ALA A 131 28.44 23.90 15.21
CA ALA A 131 28.08 23.16 14.00
C ALA A 131 27.62 21.73 14.30
N LEU A 132 26.50 21.33 13.73
CA LEU A 132 26.04 19.95 13.67
C LEU A 132 26.09 19.45 12.22
N ILE A 133 27.05 18.60 11.89
CA ILE A 133 27.19 18.01 10.57
C ILE A 133 26.35 16.73 10.50
N VAL A 134 25.55 16.57 9.45
CA VAL A 134 24.69 15.37 9.20
C VAL A 134 25.11 14.71 7.90
N SER A 135 25.76 13.56 7.97
CA SER A 135 26.19 12.74 6.82
C SER A 135 26.40 11.27 7.22
N SER A 136 26.50 10.36 6.27
CA SER A 136 27.01 9.00 6.48
C SER A 136 28.48 8.85 6.15
N ASP A 137 29.13 9.91 5.66
CA ASP A 137 30.53 9.93 5.30
C ASP A 137 31.43 10.06 6.55
N LYS A 138 32.40 9.14 6.65
CA LYS A 138 33.36 9.15 7.75
C LYS A 138 34.47 10.20 7.57
N ASP A 139 34.64 10.73 6.40
CA ASP A 139 35.71 11.71 6.12
C ASP A 139 35.43 13.01 6.85
N LEU A 140 34.14 13.35 7.03
CA LEU A 140 33.71 14.50 7.83
C LEU A 140 34.03 14.39 9.33
N LEU A 141 34.41 13.20 9.82
CA LEU A 141 34.85 13.02 11.22
C LEU A 141 36.14 13.79 11.56
N GLN A 142 36.95 14.14 10.55
CA GLN A 142 38.14 14.99 10.77
C GLN A 142 37.79 16.42 11.22
N LEU A 143 36.53 16.85 11.01
CA LEU A 143 36.01 18.18 11.36
C LEU A 143 35.52 18.32 12.81
N ILE A 144 35.45 17.20 13.54
CA ILE A 144 34.97 17.21 14.94
C ILE A 144 35.91 18.05 15.80
N SER A 145 35.32 19.02 16.53
CA SER A 145 36.01 19.91 17.46
C SER A 145 35.22 20.09 18.74
N ASP A 146 35.55 21.06 19.56
CA ASP A 146 34.74 21.42 20.72
C ASP A 146 33.42 22.12 20.31
N GLU A 147 33.38 22.76 19.12
CA GLU A 147 32.23 23.47 18.54
C GLU A 147 31.56 22.68 17.38
N THR A 148 32.12 21.55 16.95
CA THR A 148 31.60 20.77 15.82
C THR A 148 31.35 19.32 16.19
N VAL A 149 30.13 18.85 15.99
CA VAL A 149 29.70 17.47 16.21
C VAL A 149 29.17 16.87 14.91
N VAL A 150 29.41 15.56 14.70
CA VAL A 150 28.92 14.83 13.54
C VAL A 150 27.82 13.84 13.94
N LYS A 151 26.61 14.02 13.41
CA LYS A 151 25.53 13.02 13.44
C LYS A 151 25.74 12.05 12.30
N LEU A 152 26.48 10.97 12.57
CA LEU A 152 26.86 9.96 11.56
C LEU A 152 25.69 8.99 11.30
N LEU A 153 25.08 9.08 10.12
CA LEU A 153 23.91 8.29 9.74
C LEU A 153 24.27 6.82 9.49
N LYS A 154 23.51 5.90 10.07
CA LYS A 154 23.56 4.45 9.84
C LYS A 154 22.28 3.98 9.15
N THR A 155 22.19 2.69 8.77
CA THR A 155 21.06 2.15 8.00
C THR A 155 19.69 2.34 8.67
N LYS A 156 19.62 2.26 10.00
CA LYS A 156 18.35 2.38 10.76
C LYS A 156 18.40 3.43 11.87
N ASP A 157 19.61 3.94 12.17
CA ASP A 157 19.88 4.78 13.33
C ASP A 157 21.01 5.77 13.00
N TYR A 158 21.51 6.50 13.97
CA TYR A 158 22.67 7.36 13.85
C TYR A 158 23.58 7.24 15.07
N ILE A 159 24.84 7.63 14.92
CA ILE A 159 25.80 7.74 16.00
C ILE A 159 26.11 9.22 16.19
N TRP A 160 25.97 9.71 17.42
CA TRP A 160 26.39 11.05 17.81
C TRP A 160 27.89 11.04 18.09
N MET A 161 28.69 11.64 17.21
CA MET A 161 30.15 11.62 17.24
C MET A 161 30.65 13.00 17.67
N ASP A 162 30.75 13.20 18.96
CA ASP A 162 31.51 14.30 19.55
C ASP A 162 32.99 13.88 19.75
N LYS A 163 33.81 14.80 20.21
CA LYS A 163 35.25 14.58 20.43
C LYS A 163 35.52 13.43 21.41
N LYS A 164 34.71 13.31 22.45
CA LYS A 164 34.83 12.24 23.43
C LYS A 164 34.48 10.87 22.83
N THR A 165 33.31 10.76 22.20
CA THR A 165 32.85 9.53 21.57
C THR A 165 33.81 9.08 20.44
N PHE A 166 34.35 10.04 19.71
CA PHE A 166 35.38 9.76 18.70
C PHE A 166 36.64 9.17 19.34
N ASN A 167 37.19 9.85 20.38
CA ASN A 167 38.39 9.39 21.09
C ASN A 167 38.18 8.01 21.73
N ASP A 168 37.02 7.76 22.32
CA ASP A 168 36.67 6.44 22.88
C ASP A 168 36.61 5.35 21.80
N THR A 169 36.24 5.74 20.56
CA THR A 169 36.10 4.81 19.42
C THR A 169 37.40 4.50 18.71
N TYR A 170 38.25 5.52 18.48
CA TYR A 170 39.45 5.43 17.63
C TYR A 170 40.78 5.50 18.40
N GLY A 171 40.80 6.06 19.62
CA GLY A 171 41.99 6.17 20.48
C GLY A 171 42.93 7.33 20.14
N PHE A 172 42.44 8.30 19.34
CA PHE A 172 43.21 9.51 18.97
C PHE A 172 42.26 10.67 18.67
N ASP A 173 42.79 11.89 18.56
CA ASP A 173 41.97 13.08 18.28
C ASP A 173 41.42 13.11 16.86
N PRO A 174 40.21 13.68 16.62
CA PRO A 174 39.49 13.68 15.34
C PRO A 174 40.34 14.14 14.14
N ILE A 175 41.18 15.15 14.30
CA ILE A 175 42.05 15.68 13.23
C ILE A 175 42.97 14.60 12.62
N HIS A 176 43.35 13.60 13.42
CA HIS A 176 44.20 12.49 12.94
C HIS A 176 43.42 11.45 12.11
N MET A 177 42.16 11.66 11.85
CA MET A 177 41.44 10.89 10.81
C MET A 177 42.09 11.12 9.45
N ILE A 178 42.66 12.30 9.20
CA ILE A 178 43.43 12.60 8.01
C ILE A 178 44.63 11.64 7.89
N ASP A 179 45.39 11.46 8.98
CA ASP A 179 46.57 10.58 8.99
C ASP A 179 46.19 9.10 8.88
N LEU A 180 45.04 8.71 9.46
CA LEU A 180 44.47 7.39 9.31
C LEU A 180 44.14 7.07 7.84
N LYS A 181 43.42 7.98 7.19
CA LYS A 181 43.05 7.85 5.77
C LYS A 181 44.23 7.93 4.84
N ALA A 182 45.22 8.78 5.14
CA ALA A 182 46.46 8.86 4.40
C ALA A 182 47.24 7.54 4.37
N LEU A 183 47.24 6.77 5.48
CA LEU A 183 47.88 5.46 5.56
C LEU A 183 47.08 4.36 4.90
N MET A 184 45.77 4.26 5.17
CA MET A 184 44.97 3.15 4.67
C MET A 184 44.46 3.34 3.23
N GLY A 185 44.49 4.57 2.71
CA GLY A 185 43.86 4.94 1.46
C GLY A 185 42.33 4.93 1.51
N ASP A 186 41.71 5.24 0.38
CA ASP A 186 40.26 5.09 0.18
C ASP A 186 39.97 4.48 -1.20
N SER A 187 39.49 3.26 -1.20
CA SER A 187 39.16 2.54 -2.46
C SER A 187 37.94 3.13 -3.17
N SER A 188 37.03 3.83 -2.45
CA SER A 188 35.87 4.47 -3.04
C SER A 188 36.25 5.71 -3.85
N ASP A 189 37.27 6.40 -3.45
CA ASP A 189 37.82 7.63 -4.09
C ASP A 189 39.10 7.38 -4.87
N ASN A 190 39.50 6.12 -4.98
CA ASN A 190 40.71 5.69 -5.65
C ASN A 190 41.99 6.36 -5.07
N ILE A 191 42.00 6.61 -3.75
CA ILE A 191 43.14 7.17 -3.03
C ILE A 191 44.05 6.02 -2.61
N PRO A 192 45.35 6.04 -2.99
CA PRO A 192 46.20 4.85 -2.90
C PRO A 192 46.52 4.38 -1.48
N GLY A 193 46.81 5.31 -0.55
CA GLY A 193 47.35 4.97 0.77
C GLY A 193 48.65 4.19 0.70
N VAL A 194 49.12 3.65 1.84
CA VAL A 194 50.30 2.80 1.91
C VAL A 194 49.91 1.36 1.59
N LYS A 195 50.44 0.80 0.49
CA LYS A 195 50.06 -0.55 0.03
C LYS A 195 50.33 -1.62 1.11
N GLY A 196 49.24 -2.27 1.50
CA GLY A 196 49.19 -3.37 2.48
C GLY A 196 49.11 -2.91 3.94
N ILE A 197 48.80 -1.62 4.20
CA ILE A 197 48.39 -1.10 5.49
C ILE A 197 46.86 -0.88 5.42
N GLY A 198 46.08 -1.74 6.09
CA GLY A 198 44.64 -1.59 6.21
C GLY A 198 44.23 -0.88 7.50
N GLU A 199 42.92 -0.66 7.68
CA GLU A 199 42.30 0.13 8.77
C GLU A 199 42.89 -0.22 10.16
N LYS A 200 42.98 -1.50 10.53
CA LYS A 200 43.49 -1.94 11.84
C LYS A 200 44.99 -1.55 12.04
N GLY A 201 45.79 -1.68 10.98
CA GLY A 201 47.20 -1.33 11.02
C GLY A 201 47.41 0.19 11.13
N ALA A 202 46.64 0.94 10.36
CA ALA A 202 46.65 2.39 10.37
C ALA A 202 46.17 2.96 11.73
N ILE A 203 45.07 2.44 12.30
CA ILE A 203 44.60 2.83 13.64
C ILE A 203 45.70 2.65 14.69
N LYS A 204 46.39 1.49 14.69
CA LYS A 204 47.45 1.24 15.65
C LYS A 204 48.61 2.27 15.51
N LEU A 205 49.03 2.57 14.29
CA LEU A 205 50.10 3.54 14.01
C LEU A 205 49.69 4.95 14.44
N VAL A 206 48.50 5.38 14.08
CA VAL A 206 47.98 6.72 14.43
C VAL A 206 47.73 6.85 15.94
N SER A 207 47.23 5.80 16.61
CA SER A 207 47.07 5.82 18.07
C SER A 207 48.42 6.00 18.80
N GLU A 208 49.51 5.43 18.27
CA GLU A 208 50.85 5.47 18.88
C GLU A 208 51.61 6.75 18.51
N TYR A 209 51.61 7.12 17.20
CA TYR A 209 52.46 8.21 16.70
C TYR A 209 51.68 9.48 16.35
N LYS A 210 50.36 9.45 16.31
CA LYS A 210 49.41 10.54 16.00
C LYS A 210 49.45 10.99 14.53
N THR A 211 50.57 11.47 14.02
CA THR A 211 50.70 11.99 12.64
C THR A 211 51.59 11.11 11.76
N ILE A 212 51.42 11.18 10.44
CA ILE A 212 52.31 10.50 9.51
C ILE A 212 53.73 11.06 9.61
N ASP A 213 53.89 12.33 9.90
CA ASP A 213 55.21 12.93 10.11
C ASP A 213 55.95 12.25 11.27
N ASN A 214 55.27 12.11 12.43
CA ASN A 214 55.86 11.40 13.58
C ASN A 214 56.09 9.91 13.33
N ILE A 215 55.26 9.26 12.48
CA ILE A 215 55.49 7.87 12.07
C ILE A 215 56.79 7.77 11.31
N TYR A 216 57.02 8.64 10.34
CA TYR A 216 58.25 8.64 9.53
C TYR A 216 59.49 9.11 10.30
N GLU A 217 59.37 10.02 11.25
CA GLU A 217 60.44 10.42 12.15
C GLU A 217 60.87 9.27 13.08
N ASN A 218 59.94 8.37 13.42
CA ASN A 218 60.20 7.23 14.27
C ASN A 218 60.24 5.90 13.51
N ILE A 219 60.46 5.93 12.21
CA ILE A 219 60.40 4.76 11.33
C ILE A 219 61.30 3.63 11.78
N ASP A 220 62.49 3.96 12.39
CA ASP A 220 63.42 2.98 12.91
C ASP A 220 62.94 2.22 14.16
N LYS A 221 61.95 2.75 14.84
CA LYS A 221 61.30 2.07 15.99
C LYS A 221 60.22 1.06 15.55
N ILE A 222 59.70 1.22 14.35
CA ILE A 222 58.72 0.32 13.74
C ILE A 222 59.48 -0.84 13.11
N LYS A 223 59.14 -2.07 13.44
CA LYS A 223 59.90 -3.26 13.00
C LYS A 223 59.08 -4.14 12.02
N GLY A 224 59.82 -4.91 11.23
CA GLY A 224 59.24 -5.94 10.38
C GLY A 224 58.58 -5.44 9.11
N ALA A 225 57.61 -6.19 8.58
CA ALA A 225 56.96 -5.90 7.30
C ALA A 225 56.25 -4.53 7.25
N THR A 226 55.81 -4.00 8.39
CA THR A 226 55.15 -2.70 8.48
C THR A 226 56.13 -1.56 8.19
N GLN A 227 57.34 -1.63 8.70
CA GLN A 227 58.41 -0.65 8.43
C GLN A 227 58.74 -0.57 6.93
N ILE A 228 58.92 -1.75 6.30
CA ILE A 228 59.21 -1.82 4.85
C ILE A 228 58.11 -1.19 4.05
N LYS A 229 56.85 -1.55 4.33
CA LYS A 229 55.68 -0.96 3.64
C LYS A 229 55.57 0.55 3.79
N LEU A 230 55.87 1.09 4.98
CA LEU A 230 55.87 2.54 5.23
C LEU A 230 56.97 3.23 4.46
N ILE A 231 58.20 2.64 4.41
CA ILE A 231 59.32 3.20 3.65
C ILE A 231 58.98 3.24 2.15
N ASP A 232 58.50 2.11 1.61
CA ASP A 232 58.16 1.97 0.19
C ASP A 232 56.97 2.87 -0.23
N GLY A 233 56.00 3.07 0.68
CA GLY A 233 54.78 3.85 0.43
C GLY A 233 54.80 5.27 0.97
N LYS A 234 55.98 5.84 1.27
CA LYS A 234 56.10 7.17 1.88
C LYS A 234 55.50 8.27 1.01
N GLU A 235 55.78 8.28 -0.26
CA GLU A 235 55.26 9.28 -1.21
C GLU A 235 53.74 9.13 -1.34
N ASP A 236 53.24 7.90 -1.45
CA ASP A 236 51.81 7.62 -1.52
C ASP A 236 51.05 8.08 -0.25
N ALA A 237 51.67 7.94 0.95
CA ALA A 237 51.05 8.40 2.20
C ALA A 237 50.86 9.92 2.24
N TYR A 238 51.91 10.69 1.87
CA TYR A 238 51.85 12.17 1.84
C TYR A 238 50.89 12.66 0.75
N TYR A 239 50.93 12.00 -0.41
CA TYR A 239 50.02 12.29 -1.50
C TYR A 239 48.56 12.04 -1.12
N SER A 240 48.32 10.91 -0.48
CA SER A 240 47.00 10.56 0.04
C SER A 240 46.54 11.54 1.14
N LYS A 241 47.47 12.01 2.02
CA LYS A 241 47.19 13.04 3.03
C LYS A 241 46.61 14.31 2.42
N ASP A 242 47.23 14.79 1.33
CA ASP A 242 46.77 15.99 0.62
C ASP A 242 45.38 15.80 -0.01
N LEU A 243 45.04 14.60 -0.52
CA LEU A 243 43.77 14.30 -1.14
C LEU A 243 42.61 14.12 -0.13
N VAL A 244 42.90 13.51 1.04
CA VAL A 244 41.85 13.25 2.05
C VAL A 244 41.60 14.43 2.97
N THR A 245 42.49 15.44 2.96
CA THR A 245 42.31 16.62 3.78
C THR A 245 41.19 17.50 3.22
N ILE A 246 40.20 17.77 4.05
CA ILE A 246 39.11 18.69 3.72
C ILE A 246 39.64 20.12 3.72
N TYR A 247 39.41 20.83 2.61
CA TYR A 247 39.83 22.24 2.49
C TYR A 247 38.83 23.13 3.20
N ARG A 248 39.28 23.99 4.11
CA ARG A 248 38.41 24.73 5.04
C ARG A 248 38.39 26.25 4.77
N GLU A 249 38.83 26.68 3.61
CA GLU A 249 38.89 28.11 3.23
C GLU A 249 38.29 28.33 1.84
N VAL A 250 37.17 27.66 1.55
CA VAL A 250 36.43 27.84 0.29
C VAL A 250 35.94 29.29 0.19
N PRO A 251 36.16 29.99 -0.96
CA PRO A 251 35.75 31.38 -1.12
C PRO A 251 34.20 31.45 -1.28
N LEU A 252 33.50 31.44 -0.16
CA LEU A 252 32.05 31.53 -0.09
C LEU A 252 31.64 33.00 0.08
N ASP A 253 30.79 33.51 -0.82
CA ASP A 253 30.21 34.87 -0.73
C ASP A 253 28.89 34.85 0.06
N ILE A 254 28.98 34.44 1.33
CA ILE A 254 27.86 34.35 2.28
C ILE A 254 28.33 34.67 3.70
N THR A 255 27.33 34.96 4.55
CA THR A 255 27.48 35.13 6.00
C THR A 255 26.61 34.12 6.75
N PHE A 256 26.69 34.03 8.09
CA PHE A 256 25.79 33.20 8.88
C PHE A 256 24.31 33.59 8.73
N ASP A 257 24.01 34.86 8.51
CA ASP A 257 22.63 35.34 8.34
C ASP A 257 21.98 34.77 7.07
N ASP A 258 22.79 34.42 6.05
CA ASP A 258 22.29 33.77 4.85
C ASP A 258 21.89 32.31 5.06
N LEU A 259 22.31 31.69 6.17
CA LEU A 259 21.99 30.34 6.57
C LEU A 259 20.78 30.25 7.49
N LEU A 260 20.17 31.38 7.83
CA LEU A 260 18.96 31.40 8.66
C LEU A 260 17.84 30.57 8.03
N TYR A 261 17.30 29.63 8.78
CA TYR A 261 16.17 28.83 8.34
C TYR A 261 14.89 29.67 8.35
N LYS A 262 14.39 30.02 7.16
CA LYS A 262 13.28 31.00 6.99
C LYS A 262 11.90 30.36 7.11
N GLY A 263 11.82 29.02 7.30
CA GLY A 263 10.55 28.29 7.24
C GLY A 263 10.10 28.01 5.79
N GLU A 264 9.12 27.14 5.65
CA GLU A 264 8.65 26.65 4.35
C GLU A 264 7.72 27.62 3.65
N ASN A 265 7.85 27.75 2.33
CA ASN A 265 6.85 28.37 1.45
C ASN A 265 5.83 27.29 1.06
N ALA A 266 4.74 27.23 1.80
CA ALA A 266 3.75 26.18 1.69
C ALA A 266 3.10 26.11 0.28
N ASP A 267 2.82 27.25 -0.36
CA ASP A 267 2.20 27.32 -1.70
C ASP A 267 3.11 26.66 -2.75
N GLU A 268 4.39 27.02 -2.73
CA GLU A 268 5.37 26.48 -3.68
C GLU A 268 5.63 24.98 -3.45
N LEU A 269 5.66 24.55 -2.18
CA LEU A 269 5.78 23.13 -1.84
C LEU A 269 4.55 22.33 -2.26
N ILE A 270 3.35 22.86 -2.13
CA ILE A 270 2.11 22.22 -2.60
C ILE A 270 2.17 21.97 -4.10
N ASP A 271 2.57 22.96 -4.89
CA ASP A 271 2.71 22.84 -6.34
C ASP A 271 3.75 21.76 -6.70
N ILE A 272 4.95 21.83 -6.11
CA ILE A 272 6.03 20.88 -6.37
C ILE A 272 5.62 19.45 -5.95
N TYR A 273 5.01 19.28 -4.77
CA TYR A 273 4.62 17.96 -4.29
C TYR A 273 3.45 17.36 -5.08
N ASN A 274 2.54 18.17 -5.62
CA ASN A 274 1.51 17.73 -6.55
C ASN A 274 2.11 17.21 -7.86
N ASP A 275 3.04 17.97 -8.46
CA ASP A 275 3.73 17.58 -9.70
C ASP A 275 4.52 16.26 -9.53
N LEU A 276 5.12 16.07 -8.36
CA LEU A 276 5.90 14.88 -8.03
C LEU A 276 5.04 13.71 -7.52
N GLY A 277 3.76 13.93 -7.18
CA GLY A 277 2.89 12.93 -6.59
C GLY A 277 3.19 12.61 -5.13
N PHE A 278 3.73 13.56 -4.36
CA PHE A 278 4.12 13.39 -2.94
C PHE A 278 2.97 13.64 -1.95
N TYR A 279 1.86 12.97 -2.15
CA TYR A 279 0.62 13.19 -1.37
C TYR A 279 0.77 12.98 0.15
N SER A 280 1.70 12.16 0.58
CA SER A 280 1.98 11.97 2.02
C SER A 280 2.74 13.15 2.63
N LEU A 281 3.54 13.87 1.84
CA LEU A 281 4.25 15.07 2.27
C LEU A 281 3.32 16.28 2.30
N LEU A 282 2.38 16.37 1.36
CA LEU A 282 1.34 17.40 1.36
C LEU A 282 0.57 17.45 2.71
N ARG A 283 0.36 16.31 3.35
CA ARG A 283 -0.30 16.23 4.67
C ARG A 283 0.53 16.81 5.82
N LYS A 284 1.84 16.98 5.63
CA LYS A 284 2.77 17.47 6.66
C LYS A 284 3.06 18.95 6.55
N ILE A 285 2.64 19.59 5.45
CA ILE A 285 2.83 21.03 5.26
C ILE A 285 2.05 21.78 6.35
N ASN A 286 2.70 22.71 7.03
CA ASN A 286 2.12 23.45 8.14
C ASN A 286 1.06 24.42 7.62
N ILE A 287 -0.20 24.09 7.84
CA ILE A 287 -1.41 24.77 7.33
C ILE A 287 -1.55 26.20 7.86
N SER A 288 -0.85 26.56 8.95
CA SER A 288 -0.97 27.90 9.57
C SER A 288 -0.49 29.05 8.67
N GLU A 289 0.37 28.80 7.69
CA GLU A 289 0.82 29.83 6.72
C GLU A 289 -0.01 29.87 5.44
N VAL A 290 -0.54 28.73 4.99
CA VAL A 290 -1.52 28.65 3.87
C VAL A 290 -2.81 29.40 4.27
N LYS A 291 -3.22 29.31 5.55
CA LYS A 291 -4.39 30.03 6.09
C LYS A 291 -4.34 31.56 5.86
N LYS A 292 -3.17 32.19 5.83
CA LYS A 292 -3.06 33.65 5.64
C LYS A 292 -3.34 34.16 4.24
N LYS A 293 -3.30 33.30 3.21
CA LYS A 293 -3.59 33.71 1.82
C LYS A 293 -4.97 33.28 1.33
N GLU A 294 -5.48 32.12 1.79
CA GLU A 294 -6.85 31.66 1.51
C GLU A 294 -7.93 32.35 2.35
N ASP A 295 -7.56 33.08 3.40
CA ASP A 295 -8.45 33.97 4.18
C ASP A 295 -9.03 35.13 3.36
N ARG A 296 -8.79 35.20 2.05
CA ARG A 296 -9.51 36.09 1.15
C ARG A 296 -10.86 35.48 0.77
N LYS A 297 -11.86 35.68 1.73
CA LYS A 297 -13.31 35.72 1.44
C LYS A 297 -13.93 34.49 0.79
N GLU A 298 -13.91 33.33 1.46
CA GLU A 298 -15.05 32.44 1.28
C GLU A 298 -16.09 32.74 2.35
N GLU A 299 -17.13 33.49 1.96
CA GLU A 299 -18.29 33.71 2.79
C GLU A 299 -19.09 32.40 2.87
N PHE A 300 -19.03 31.73 4.01
CA PHE A 300 -19.93 30.64 4.33
C PHE A 300 -20.69 30.97 5.61
N LYS A 301 -21.86 30.34 5.77
CA LYS A 301 -22.68 30.54 6.95
C LYS A 301 -22.73 29.26 7.79
N ILE A 302 -22.46 29.36 9.09
CA ILE A 302 -22.88 28.35 10.05
C ILE A 302 -24.33 28.68 10.41
N ILE A 303 -25.24 27.77 10.11
CA ILE A 303 -26.67 28.02 10.24
C ILE A 303 -27.11 27.96 11.70
N SER A 304 -27.75 29.01 12.16
CA SER A 304 -28.48 29.09 13.41
C SER A 304 -29.99 29.18 13.20
N ASP A 305 -30.44 29.64 12.02
CA ASP A 305 -31.84 29.72 11.61
C ASP A 305 -31.99 29.10 10.21
N MET A 306 -32.89 28.12 10.07
CA MET A 306 -33.15 27.40 8.83
C MET A 306 -33.80 28.24 7.72
N ASN A 307 -34.36 29.40 8.01
CA ASN A 307 -34.97 30.30 7.02
C ASN A 307 -33.96 30.78 5.96
N ASP A 308 -32.67 30.73 6.28
CA ASP A 308 -31.59 31.12 5.36
C ASP A 308 -31.15 29.99 4.39
N VAL A 309 -31.69 28.78 4.54
CA VAL A 309 -31.29 27.62 3.75
C VAL A 309 -32.27 27.37 2.61
N LYS A 310 -31.79 27.46 1.36
CA LYS A 310 -32.59 27.14 0.16
C LYS A 310 -31.82 26.11 -0.68
N ILE A 311 -32.34 24.90 -0.72
CA ILE A 311 -31.85 23.85 -1.62
C ILE A 311 -32.41 24.09 -3.01
N SER A 312 -31.58 23.95 -4.02
CA SER A 312 -31.94 24.00 -5.44
C SER A 312 -31.46 22.74 -6.15
N GLU A 313 -31.86 22.58 -7.39
CA GLU A 313 -31.26 21.63 -8.29
C GLU A 313 -29.75 21.84 -8.32
N ASP A 314 -28.97 20.76 -8.41
CA ASP A 314 -27.50 20.76 -8.35
C ASP A 314 -26.84 21.05 -6.98
N THR A 315 -27.58 21.02 -5.88
CA THR A 315 -26.96 21.15 -4.57
C THR A 315 -26.13 19.89 -4.22
N SER A 316 -24.91 20.09 -3.74
CA SER A 316 -24.10 19.03 -3.14
C SER A 316 -24.27 18.99 -1.63
N ILE A 317 -24.27 17.77 -1.08
CA ILE A 317 -24.34 17.49 0.36
C ILE A 317 -23.11 16.71 0.80
N TYR A 318 -22.47 17.15 1.87
CA TYR A 318 -21.44 16.40 2.56
C TYR A 318 -21.88 16.12 4.01
N LEU A 319 -21.95 14.84 4.35
CA LEU A 319 -22.28 14.39 5.71
C LEU A 319 -21.02 14.37 6.57
N ASP A 320 -20.98 15.26 7.57
CA ASP A 320 -19.89 15.34 8.53
C ASP A 320 -20.17 14.46 9.75
N THR A 321 -19.25 13.55 10.06
CA THR A 321 -19.40 12.55 11.11
C THR A 321 -18.13 12.36 11.90
N THR A 322 -18.21 11.77 13.09
CA THR A 322 -17.05 11.23 13.79
C THR A 322 -16.32 10.18 12.94
N ILE A 323 -15.00 10.06 13.16
CA ILE A 323 -14.12 9.19 12.41
C ILE A 323 -14.19 7.75 12.97
N GLY A 324 -14.24 6.75 12.10
CA GLY A 324 -14.24 5.32 12.47
C GLY A 324 -15.30 4.55 11.71
N ASN A 325 -15.78 3.44 12.30
CA ASN A 325 -16.87 2.66 11.74
C ASN A 325 -18.15 3.52 11.67
N TYR A 326 -18.70 3.74 10.49
CA TYR A 326 -19.84 4.62 10.33
C TYR A 326 -21.15 4.06 10.89
N HIS A 327 -21.23 2.76 11.19
CA HIS A 327 -22.34 2.20 11.96
C HIS A 327 -22.38 2.78 13.39
N ASP A 328 -21.22 3.18 13.93
CA ASP A 328 -21.08 3.79 15.26
C ASP A 328 -21.00 5.31 15.19
N ALA A 329 -20.79 5.87 13.99
CA ALA A 329 -20.53 7.29 13.82
C ALA A 329 -21.68 8.16 14.34
N GLU A 330 -21.28 9.30 14.92
CA GLU A 330 -22.18 10.39 15.29
C GLU A 330 -22.17 11.45 14.20
N ILE A 331 -23.35 11.99 13.89
CA ILE A 331 -23.48 13.11 12.97
C ILE A 331 -23.02 14.38 13.69
N LEU A 332 -22.05 15.08 13.12
CA LEU A 332 -21.59 16.40 13.58
C LEU A 332 -22.36 17.52 12.91
N GLY A 333 -22.75 17.34 11.66
CA GLY A 333 -23.54 18.28 10.86
C GLY A 333 -23.59 17.87 9.40
N ILE A 334 -24.17 18.74 8.58
CA ILE A 334 -24.17 18.63 7.12
C ILE A 334 -23.68 19.92 6.48
N ALA A 335 -22.88 19.81 5.43
CA ALA A 335 -22.52 20.94 4.58
C ALA A 335 -23.32 20.87 3.27
N LEU A 336 -23.90 22.01 2.87
CA LEU A 336 -24.63 22.18 1.61
C LEU A 336 -23.92 23.25 0.77
N TYR A 337 -23.73 22.95 -0.52
CA TYR A 337 -23.10 23.87 -1.45
C TYR A 337 -23.77 23.81 -2.83
N ASN A 338 -24.04 25.01 -3.39
CA ASN A 338 -24.41 25.22 -4.78
C ASN A 338 -23.94 26.62 -5.23
N SER A 339 -24.32 27.08 -6.40
CA SER A 339 -23.94 28.41 -6.95
C SER A 339 -24.34 29.61 -6.07
N THR A 340 -25.33 29.47 -5.20
CA THR A 340 -25.89 30.54 -4.33
C THR A 340 -25.88 30.21 -2.85
N LEU A 341 -25.58 28.95 -2.48
CA LEU A 341 -25.60 28.47 -1.12
C LEU A 341 -24.24 27.91 -0.72
N SER A 342 -23.70 28.38 0.41
CA SER A 342 -22.51 27.84 1.04
C SER A 342 -22.76 27.84 2.55
N CYS A 343 -23.19 26.70 3.11
CA CYS A 343 -23.55 26.65 4.52
C CYS A 343 -23.24 25.31 5.19
N TYR A 344 -23.01 25.38 6.51
CA TYR A 344 -22.91 24.23 7.40
C TYR A 344 -24.04 24.28 8.40
N ILE A 345 -24.74 23.19 8.58
CA ILE A 345 -25.84 23.02 9.54
C ILE A 345 -25.35 22.09 10.62
N PRO A 346 -25.03 22.57 11.85
CA PRO A 346 -24.66 21.73 12.97
C PRO A 346 -25.78 20.73 13.31
N TYR A 347 -25.41 19.54 13.81
CA TYR A 347 -26.38 18.48 14.07
C TYR A 347 -27.49 18.89 15.04
N ASP A 348 -27.20 19.71 16.05
CA ASP A 348 -28.21 20.18 17.00
C ASP A 348 -29.35 20.96 16.34
N ILE A 349 -29.07 21.66 15.24
CA ILE A 349 -30.07 22.37 14.42
C ILE A 349 -30.67 21.39 13.41
N PHE A 350 -29.84 20.61 12.73
CA PHE A 350 -30.26 19.70 11.66
C PHE A 350 -31.26 18.65 12.14
N LYS A 351 -31.04 18.04 13.33
CA LYS A 351 -31.91 16.97 13.88
C LYS A 351 -33.39 17.32 13.98
N ASN A 352 -33.71 18.61 14.18
CA ASN A 352 -35.07 19.12 14.27
C ASN A 352 -35.64 19.63 12.94
N ASN A 353 -34.79 19.66 11.87
CA ASN A 353 -35.13 20.26 10.59
C ASN A 353 -34.74 19.37 9.41
N THR A 354 -34.76 18.06 9.59
CA THR A 354 -34.36 17.07 8.56
C THR A 354 -35.22 17.15 7.29
N SER A 355 -36.45 17.67 7.38
CA SER A 355 -37.36 17.91 6.25
C SER A 355 -36.82 18.87 5.20
N ILE A 356 -35.77 19.63 5.50
CA ILE A 356 -35.08 20.45 4.48
C ILE A 356 -34.52 19.62 3.32
N LEU A 357 -34.25 18.33 3.57
CA LEU A 357 -33.77 17.40 2.55
C LEU A 357 -34.92 16.68 1.80
N ASP A 358 -36.18 16.90 2.21
CA ASP A 358 -37.38 16.35 1.54
C ASP A 358 -37.71 17.17 0.29
N THR A 359 -36.87 17.08 -0.71
CA THR A 359 -36.99 17.78 -1.98
C THR A 359 -37.07 16.79 -3.14
N ASP A 360 -37.67 17.22 -4.26
CA ASP A 360 -37.67 16.47 -5.52
C ASP A 360 -36.34 16.68 -6.30
N TYR A 361 -35.46 17.54 -5.81
CA TYR A 361 -34.20 17.82 -6.45
C TYR A 361 -33.22 16.66 -6.32
N ASN A 362 -32.44 16.45 -7.38
CA ASN A 362 -31.34 15.50 -7.40
C ASN A 362 -30.09 16.12 -6.78
N LEU A 363 -29.65 15.58 -5.65
CA LEU A 363 -28.46 16.04 -4.96
C LEU A 363 -27.23 15.19 -5.35
N SER A 364 -26.03 15.71 -5.09
CA SER A 364 -24.76 15.00 -5.25
C SER A 364 -24.04 14.86 -3.93
N THR A 365 -23.29 13.75 -3.75
CA THR A 365 -22.57 13.47 -2.50
C THR A 365 -21.22 12.78 -2.74
N TYR A 366 -20.56 12.45 -1.68
CA TYR A 366 -19.40 11.55 -1.62
C TYR A 366 -19.71 10.43 -0.62
N ASP A 367 -19.61 9.15 -1.05
CA ASP A 367 -19.98 7.96 -0.28
C ASP A 367 -21.48 7.91 0.08
N TYR A 368 -22.27 7.71 -0.97
CA TYR A 368 -23.74 7.62 -0.86
C TYR A 368 -24.19 6.50 0.08
N LYS A 369 -23.52 5.36 0.04
CA LYS A 369 -23.83 4.21 0.91
C LYS A 369 -23.69 4.56 2.40
N LYS A 370 -22.58 5.22 2.77
CA LYS A 370 -22.37 5.74 4.15
C LYS A 370 -23.49 6.69 4.55
N LEU A 371 -23.88 7.62 3.67
CA LEU A 371 -24.95 8.56 3.94
C LEU A 371 -26.26 7.83 4.26
N ILE A 372 -26.64 6.81 3.47
CA ILE A 372 -27.84 6.01 3.70
C ILE A 372 -27.78 5.30 5.06
N VAL A 373 -26.66 4.61 5.35
CA VAL A 373 -26.51 3.83 6.60
C VAL A 373 -26.63 4.73 7.82
N VAL A 374 -25.93 5.87 7.80
CA VAL A 374 -25.95 6.82 8.93
C VAL A 374 -27.35 7.45 9.07
N PHE A 375 -27.98 7.88 7.99
CA PHE A 375 -29.32 8.47 8.07
C PHE A 375 -30.36 7.45 8.59
N ASN A 376 -30.29 6.20 8.14
CA ASN A 376 -31.17 5.13 8.64
C ASN A 376 -31.01 4.93 10.16
N LYS A 377 -29.79 4.97 10.69
CA LYS A 377 -29.51 4.88 12.13
C LYS A 377 -30.24 5.97 12.93
N TYR A 378 -30.33 7.18 12.39
CA TYR A 378 -30.98 8.32 13.04
C TYR A 378 -32.43 8.52 12.64
N GLY A 379 -33.02 7.62 11.84
CA GLY A 379 -34.39 7.74 11.34
C GLY A 379 -34.62 8.95 10.41
N ILE A 380 -33.55 9.41 9.76
CA ILE A 380 -33.57 10.53 8.82
C ILE A 380 -33.91 10.00 7.42
N LYS A 381 -34.84 10.62 6.74
CA LYS A 381 -35.17 10.27 5.35
C LYS A 381 -33.99 10.59 4.43
N VAL A 382 -33.61 9.63 3.60
CA VAL A 382 -32.53 9.78 2.65
C VAL A 382 -32.99 10.65 1.47
N PRO A 383 -32.29 11.75 1.13
CA PRO A 383 -32.64 12.59 -0.01
C PRO A 383 -32.39 11.85 -1.34
N ASN A 384 -32.96 12.39 -2.41
CA ASN A 384 -32.71 11.88 -3.75
C ASN A 384 -31.28 12.22 -4.19
N ILE A 385 -30.38 11.21 -4.22
CA ILE A 385 -29.00 11.34 -4.67
C ILE A 385 -28.87 10.68 -6.03
N ASN A 386 -28.43 11.40 -7.04
CA ASN A 386 -28.19 10.89 -8.39
C ASN A 386 -26.70 10.85 -8.78
N PHE A 387 -25.82 11.43 -7.96
CA PHE A 387 -24.39 11.46 -8.23
C PHE A 387 -23.55 11.22 -6.97
N ASP A 388 -22.63 10.26 -7.04
CA ASP A 388 -21.62 9.98 -6.03
C ASP A 388 -20.24 10.18 -6.61
N THR A 389 -19.53 11.17 -6.10
CA THR A 389 -18.15 11.52 -6.55
C THR A 389 -17.16 10.38 -6.31
N MET A 390 -17.32 9.56 -5.24
CA MET A 390 -16.44 8.43 -4.97
C MET A 390 -16.64 7.30 -6.00
N ILE A 391 -17.88 6.98 -6.33
CA ILE A 391 -18.22 5.94 -7.32
C ILE A 391 -17.77 6.38 -8.73
N SER A 392 -18.03 7.63 -9.13
CA SER A 392 -17.61 8.16 -10.43
C SER A 392 -16.10 8.16 -10.59
N ALA A 393 -15.37 8.59 -9.56
CA ALA A 393 -13.91 8.57 -9.55
C ALA A 393 -13.34 7.14 -9.64
N TYR A 394 -13.94 6.18 -8.95
CA TYR A 394 -13.55 4.78 -9.03
C TYR A 394 -13.71 4.21 -10.45
N LEU A 395 -14.82 4.47 -11.12
CA LEU A 395 -15.05 4.03 -12.50
C LEU A 395 -14.07 4.68 -13.49
N LEU A 396 -13.59 5.88 -13.19
CA LEU A 396 -12.54 6.57 -13.96
C LEU A 396 -11.11 6.15 -13.57
N ASN A 397 -10.96 5.08 -12.81
CA ASN A 397 -9.69 4.54 -12.33
C ASN A 397 -8.88 5.46 -11.40
N TYR A 398 -9.50 6.48 -10.79
CA TYR A 398 -8.88 7.15 -9.66
C TYR A 398 -8.80 6.20 -8.47
N GLU A 399 -7.73 6.30 -7.71
CA GLU A 399 -7.62 5.61 -6.43
C GLU A 399 -8.49 6.35 -5.42
N THR A 400 -9.53 5.69 -4.90
CA THR A 400 -10.44 6.24 -3.91
C THR A 400 -10.10 5.68 -2.53
N LYS A 401 -10.26 6.52 -1.52
CA LYS A 401 -10.17 6.16 -0.09
C LYS A 401 -11.39 6.74 0.61
N ASP A 402 -11.58 6.35 1.86
CA ASP A 402 -12.70 6.84 2.69
C ASP A 402 -12.65 8.37 2.92
N ASP A 403 -11.51 9.00 2.64
CA ASP A 403 -11.31 10.44 2.76
C ASP A 403 -11.34 11.12 1.38
N ILE A 404 -12.34 11.96 1.17
CA ILE A 404 -12.51 12.80 -0.03
C ILE A 404 -11.28 13.70 -0.31
N CYS A 405 -10.53 14.10 0.72
CA CYS A 405 -9.32 14.91 0.59
C CYS A 405 -8.26 14.21 -0.26
N TYR A 406 -8.21 12.88 -0.23
CA TYR A 406 -7.28 12.11 -1.06
C TYR A 406 -7.62 12.26 -2.56
N LEU A 407 -8.89 12.17 -2.92
CA LEU A 407 -9.35 12.36 -4.30
C LEU A 407 -9.16 13.81 -4.76
N ALA A 408 -9.46 14.78 -3.89
CA ALA A 408 -9.27 16.19 -4.18
C ALA A 408 -7.81 16.52 -4.53
N ASN A 409 -6.86 16.00 -3.74
CA ASN A 409 -5.43 16.14 -4.02
C ASN A 409 -5.03 15.49 -5.35
N LYS A 410 -5.63 14.34 -5.73
CA LYS A 410 -5.41 13.70 -7.04
C LYS A 410 -5.89 14.54 -8.21
N LEU A 411 -6.86 15.39 -7.98
CA LEU A 411 -7.42 16.35 -8.97
C LEU A 411 -6.80 17.74 -8.84
N ASN A 412 -5.69 17.89 -8.10
CA ASN A 412 -4.96 19.14 -7.84
C ASN A 412 -5.81 20.21 -7.11
N ILE A 413 -6.73 19.75 -6.25
CA ILE A 413 -7.54 20.60 -5.38
C ILE A 413 -7.17 20.27 -3.93
N TYR A 414 -6.64 21.26 -3.22
CA TYR A 414 -6.25 21.05 -1.83
C TYR A 414 -7.45 21.20 -0.90
N ILE A 415 -7.70 20.17 -0.08
CA ILE A 415 -8.64 20.17 1.05
C ILE A 415 -7.88 19.66 2.27
N PRO A 416 -7.86 20.42 3.40
CA PRO A 416 -7.19 19.98 4.62
C PRO A 416 -7.77 18.66 5.14
N SER A 417 -6.91 17.68 5.44
CA SER A 417 -7.30 16.43 6.11
C SER A 417 -7.16 16.54 7.63
N TYR A 418 -7.99 15.79 8.37
CA TYR A 418 -7.86 15.69 9.83
C TYR A 418 -6.75 14.73 10.24
N ASP A 419 -5.95 15.09 11.23
CA ASP A 419 -5.29 14.11 12.09
C ASP A 419 -6.32 13.60 13.13
N LYS A 420 -6.41 12.28 13.34
CA LYS A 420 -7.33 11.63 14.29
C LYS A 420 -7.21 12.15 15.75
N LYS A 421 -6.16 12.89 16.08
CA LYS A 421 -5.86 13.43 17.40
C LYS A 421 -6.07 14.94 17.53
N GLU A 422 -6.47 15.62 16.44
CA GLU A 422 -6.60 17.06 16.39
C GLU A 422 -7.94 17.50 17.02
N VAL A 423 -7.89 18.39 17.99
CA VAL A 423 -9.09 19.07 18.54
C VAL A 423 -9.40 20.26 17.65
N VAL A 424 -10.53 20.18 16.93
CA VAL A 424 -10.93 21.16 15.93
C VAL A 424 -12.10 21.99 16.47
N THR A 425 -12.07 23.31 16.22
CA THR A 425 -13.21 24.19 16.55
C THR A 425 -14.40 23.92 15.62
N THR A 426 -15.62 24.23 16.06
CA THR A 426 -16.84 24.09 15.23
C THR A 426 -16.72 24.87 13.92
N GLU A 427 -16.11 26.04 13.92
CA GLU A 427 -15.90 26.87 12.72
C GLU A 427 -14.95 26.19 11.72
N GLU A 428 -13.88 25.59 12.22
CA GLU A 428 -12.93 24.89 11.37
C GLU A 428 -13.51 23.57 10.82
N ALA A 429 -14.28 22.83 11.58
CA ALA A 429 -15.03 21.65 11.13
C ALA A 429 -16.02 22.04 10.03
N ALA A 430 -16.79 23.11 10.25
CA ALA A 430 -17.72 23.65 9.25
C ALA A 430 -17.02 24.03 7.96
N ARG A 431 -15.93 24.78 8.04
CA ARG A 431 -15.12 25.18 6.88
C ARG A 431 -14.64 23.98 6.06
N ARG A 432 -14.09 22.97 6.73
CA ARG A 432 -13.61 21.72 6.08
C ARG A 432 -14.75 20.96 5.39
N ALA A 433 -15.90 20.86 6.05
CA ALA A 433 -17.08 20.20 5.48
C ALA A 433 -17.60 20.92 4.24
N ILE A 434 -17.62 22.26 4.26
CA ILE A 434 -18.03 23.09 3.13
C ILE A 434 -17.05 22.96 1.95
N LEU A 435 -15.73 22.94 2.19
CA LEU A 435 -14.74 22.71 1.15
C LEU A 435 -14.95 21.35 0.45
N LYS A 436 -15.37 20.34 1.20
CA LYS A 436 -15.71 19.01 0.66
C LYS A 436 -16.99 19.04 -0.17
N ALA A 437 -18.05 19.71 0.32
CA ALA A 437 -19.29 19.89 -0.44
C ALA A 437 -19.04 20.67 -1.73
N ARG A 438 -18.27 21.76 -1.68
CA ARG A 438 -17.85 22.53 -2.86
C ARG A 438 -17.05 21.71 -3.86
N PHE A 439 -16.16 20.85 -3.40
CA PHE A 439 -15.40 19.94 -4.26
C PHE A 439 -16.35 19.00 -5.03
N ILE A 440 -17.32 18.40 -4.33
CA ILE A 440 -18.33 17.55 -4.96
C ILE A 440 -19.06 18.33 -6.07
N TYR A 441 -19.54 19.53 -5.78
CA TYR A 441 -20.23 20.39 -6.72
C TYR A 441 -19.38 20.73 -7.95
N ASN A 442 -18.17 21.20 -7.74
CA ASN A 442 -17.30 21.68 -8.82
C ASN A 442 -16.73 20.57 -9.71
N THR A 443 -16.70 19.33 -9.23
CA THR A 443 -16.13 18.20 -9.99
C THR A 443 -17.18 17.32 -10.65
N LYS A 444 -18.45 17.42 -10.26
CA LYS A 444 -19.57 16.60 -10.75
C LYS A 444 -19.62 16.54 -12.27
N ASP A 445 -19.76 17.70 -12.93
CA ASP A 445 -19.97 17.77 -14.38
C ASP A 445 -18.75 17.22 -15.14
N LYS A 446 -17.55 17.56 -14.70
CA LYS A 446 -16.33 17.04 -15.30
C LYS A 446 -16.24 15.52 -15.22
N LEU A 447 -16.47 14.95 -14.03
CA LEU A 447 -16.43 13.51 -13.84
C LEU A 447 -17.53 12.80 -14.64
N TYR A 448 -18.70 13.41 -14.75
CA TYR A 448 -19.81 12.86 -15.54
C TYR A 448 -19.46 12.84 -17.04
N GLU A 449 -18.92 13.93 -17.59
CA GLU A 449 -18.47 13.99 -18.99
C GLU A 449 -17.27 13.04 -19.25
N ASP A 450 -16.36 12.89 -18.29
CA ASP A 450 -15.27 11.93 -18.39
C ASP A 450 -15.80 10.47 -18.44
N MET A 451 -16.83 10.15 -17.62
CA MET A 451 -17.49 8.83 -17.68
C MET A 451 -18.22 8.59 -19.01
N LYS A 452 -18.86 9.61 -19.60
CA LYS A 452 -19.46 9.48 -20.96
C LYS A 452 -18.39 9.15 -21.99
N ARG A 453 -17.26 9.83 -21.96
CA ARG A 453 -16.16 9.62 -22.89
C ARG A 453 -15.54 8.23 -22.76
N GLU A 454 -15.50 7.67 -21.56
CA GLU A 454 -15.01 6.33 -21.26
C GLU A 454 -16.08 5.21 -21.41
N ASP A 455 -17.32 5.57 -21.77
CA ASP A 455 -18.48 4.66 -21.91
C ASP A 455 -18.81 3.92 -20.61
N ASN A 456 -18.75 4.62 -19.47
CA ASN A 456 -19.00 4.10 -18.13
C ASN A 456 -20.36 4.52 -17.52
N ILE A 457 -21.18 5.30 -18.24
CA ILE A 457 -22.44 5.82 -17.71
C ILE A 457 -23.41 4.71 -17.33
N TYR A 458 -23.53 3.66 -18.16
CA TYR A 458 -24.38 2.51 -17.84
C TYR A 458 -23.96 1.85 -16.52
N LEU A 459 -22.66 1.62 -16.32
CA LEU A 459 -22.16 1.09 -15.05
C LEU A 459 -22.48 2.00 -13.87
N PHE A 460 -22.33 3.30 -14.04
CA PHE A 460 -22.60 4.27 -13.00
C PHE A 460 -24.09 4.31 -12.62
N GLU A 461 -24.96 4.58 -13.58
CA GLU A 461 -26.38 4.85 -13.33
C GLU A 461 -27.20 3.57 -13.08
N SER A 462 -26.89 2.49 -13.81
CA SER A 462 -27.71 1.27 -13.78
C SER A 462 -27.17 0.18 -12.85
N ILE A 463 -25.92 0.26 -12.42
CA ILE A 463 -25.28 -0.75 -11.58
C ILE A 463 -24.77 -0.16 -10.26
N GLU A 464 -23.78 0.72 -10.29
CA GLU A 464 -23.04 1.11 -9.08
C GLU A 464 -23.83 2.04 -8.15
N MET A 465 -24.57 3.01 -8.68
CA MET A 465 -25.43 3.89 -7.87
C MET A 465 -26.60 3.12 -7.23
N PRO A 466 -27.36 2.29 -7.96
CA PRO A 466 -28.38 1.42 -7.34
C PRO A 466 -27.77 0.42 -6.34
N LEU A 467 -26.62 -0.16 -6.66
CA LEU A 467 -25.93 -1.09 -5.77
C LEU A 467 -25.58 -0.47 -4.42
N ALA A 468 -25.21 0.81 -4.37
CA ALA A 468 -24.93 1.50 -3.11
C ALA A 468 -26.15 1.45 -2.16
N LYS A 469 -27.39 1.56 -2.70
CA LYS A 469 -28.62 1.40 -1.92
C LYS A 469 -28.82 -0.03 -1.44
N VAL A 470 -28.56 -1.02 -2.30
CA VAL A 470 -28.66 -2.46 -1.95
C VAL A 470 -27.68 -2.80 -0.83
N LEU A 471 -26.42 -2.40 -0.96
CA LEU A 471 -25.40 -2.63 0.05
C LEU A 471 -25.74 -1.94 1.37
N ALA A 472 -26.23 -0.70 1.33
CA ALA A 472 -26.67 0.01 2.54
C ALA A 472 -27.80 -0.74 3.27
N LYS A 473 -28.76 -1.32 2.53
CA LYS A 473 -29.82 -2.17 3.12
C LYS A 473 -29.27 -3.44 3.74
N MET A 474 -28.34 -4.12 3.06
CA MET A 474 -27.66 -5.32 3.58
C MET A 474 -26.91 -5.00 4.87
N GLU A 475 -26.14 -3.93 4.88
CA GLU A 475 -25.37 -3.47 6.03
C GLU A 475 -26.27 -3.07 7.21
N THR A 476 -27.38 -2.35 6.94
CA THR A 476 -28.34 -1.94 7.98
C THR A 476 -29.12 -3.14 8.53
N THR A 477 -29.47 -4.10 7.67
CA THR A 477 -30.17 -5.33 8.09
C THR A 477 -29.30 -6.20 8.98
N GLY A 478 -28.03 -6.37 8.61
CA GLY A 478 -27.10 -7.26 9.29
C GLY A 478 -27.50 -8.74 9.24
N ILE A 479 -26.61 -9.60 9.71
CA ILE A 479 -26.87 -11.05 9.84
C ILE A 479 -26.86 -11.45 11.30
N ARG A 480 -27.88 -12.22 11.72
CA ARG A 480 -28.02 -12.73 13.09
C ARG A 480 -26.97 -13.81 13.38
N VAL A 481 -26.36 -13.75 14.57
CA VAL A 481 -25.30 -14.67 14.99
C VAL A 481 -25.64 -15.30 16.33
N ASP A 482 -25.60 -16.62 16.38
CA ASP A 482 -25.65 -17.37 17.64
C ASP A 482 -24.28 -17.35 18.29
N LYS A 483 -24.09 -16.42 19.23
CA LYS A 483 -22.85 -16.24 19.98
C LYS A 483 -22.42 -17.50 20.74
N LYS A 484 -23.39 -18.28 21.25
CA LYS A 484 -23.14 -19.47 22.04
C LYS A 484 -22.41 -20.55 21.22
N VAL A 485 -22.80 -20.73 19.96
CA VAL A 485 -22.13 -21.65 19.03
C VAL A 485 -20.66 -21.27 18.86
N LEU A 486 -20.34 -19.99 18.71
CA LEU A 486 -18.97 -19.51 18.60
C LEU A 486 -18.17 -19.70 19.91
N GLU A 487 -18.79 -19.45 21.06
CA GLU A 487 -18.15 -19.62 22.38
C GLU A 487 -17.82 -21.11 22.67
N GLU A 488 -18.74 -22.04 22.32
CA GLU A 488 -18.51 -23.48 22.43
C GLU A 488 -17.35 -23.93 21.53
N MET A 489 -17.35 -23.53 20.26
CA MET A 489 -16.25 -23.79 19.32
C MET A 489 -14.93 -23.19 19.82
N GLY A 490 -14.98 -21.97 20.35
CA GLY A 490 -13.79 -21.30 20.90
C GLY A 490 -13.19 -22.08 22.06
N THR A 491 -14.00 -22.67 22.93
CA THR A 491 -13.57 -23.51 24.05
C THR A 491 -12.86 -24.79 23.54
N GLU A 492 -13.45 -25.49 22.56
CA GLU A 492 -12.83 -26.65 21.95
C GLU A 492 -11.48 -26.34 21.30
N ILE A 493 -11.40 -25.24 20.56
CA ILE A 493 -10.16 -24.81 19.89
C ILE A 493 -9.09 -24.45 20.91
N LYS A 494 -9.42 -23.77 22.02
CA LYS A 494 -8.48 -23.46 23.10
C LYS A 494 -7.83 -24.73 23.70
N ILE A 495 -8.64 -25.73 23.99
CA ILE A 495 -8.14 -27.02 24.52
C ILE A 495 -7.16 -27.64 23.52
N LYS A 496 -7.48 -27.63 22.21
CA LYS A 496 -6.57 -28.14 21.18
C LYS A 496 -5.27 -27.34 21.08
N LEU A 497 -5.37 -26.01 21.15
CA LEU A 497 -4.19 -25.14 21.14
C LEU A 497 -3.26 -25.41 22.33
N GLU A 498 -3.81 -25.66 23.52
CA GLU A 498 -3.02 -26.05 24.70
C GLU A 498 -2.28 -27.39 24.53
N ILE A 499 -2.96 -28.37 23.93
CA ILE A 499 -2.35 -29.65 23.61
C ILE A 499 -1.22 -29.48 22.60
N LEU A 500 -1.48 -28.74 21.51
CA LEU A 500 -0.48 -28.50 20.48
C LEU A 500 0.71 -27.69 21.00
N THR A 501 0.48 -26.72 21.87
CA THR A 501 1.53 -25.93 22.54
C THR A 501 2.46 -26.85 23.33
N ARG A 502 1.89 -27.78 24.13
CA ARG A 502 2.64 -28.74 24.92
C ARG A 502 3.45 -29.69 24.02
N ASP A 503 2.83 -30.18 22.95
CA ASP A 503 3.51 -31.05 21.98
C ASP A 503 4.70 -30.34 21.33
N ILE A 504 4.48 -29.08 20.87
CA ILE A 504 5.53 -28.26 20.24
C ILE A 504 6.69 -28.01 21.22
N TYR A 505 6.41 -27.68 22.48
CA TYR A 505 7.44 -27.46 23.49
C TYR A 505 8.22 -28.75 23.80
N ASN A 506 7.53 -29.87 23.81
CA ASN A 506 8.20 -31.19 23.99
C ASN A 506 9.18 -31.49 22.84
N TYR A 507 8.77 -31.20 21.57
CA TYR A 507 9.66 -31.35 20.41
C TYR A 507 10.81 -30.36 20.42
N ALA A 508 10.54 -29.12 20.85
CA ALA A 508 11.53 -28.05 20.91
C ALA A 508 12.51 -28.20 22.09
N GLY A 509 12.08 -28.91 23.17
CA GLY A 509 12.84 -29.08 24.42
C GLY A 509 12.89 -27.81 25.28
N GLU A 510 12.06 -26.80 24.99
CA GLU A 510 11.89 -25.57 25.77
C GLU A 510 10.61 -24.84 25.41
N GLU A 511 10.17 -23.93 26.27
CA GLU A 511 9.04 -23.02 26.01
C GLU A 511 9.50 -21.79 25.25
N PHE A 512 8.71 -21.35 24.26
CA PHE A 512 8.96 -20.16 23.47
C PHE A 512 7.65 -19.61 22.88
N ASN A 513 7.67 -18.38 22.37
CA ASN A 513 6.50 -17.83 21.69
C ASN A 513 6.37 -18.37 20.25
N ILE A 514 5.49 -19.37 20.05
CA ILE A 514 5.21 -20.03 18.76
C ILE A 514 4.74 -19.03 17.68
N ASN A 515 4.09 -17.93 18.10
CA ASN A 515 3.62 -16.87 17.20
C ASN A 515 4.72 -15.86 16.84
N SER A 516 5.91 -15.93 17.47
CA SER A 516 7.05 -15.09 17.11
C SER A 516 7.86 -15.74 15.98
N PRO A 517 7.86 -15.19 14.74
CA PRO A 517 8.65 -15.75 13.63
C PRO A 517 10.14 -15.85 13.97
N LYS A 518 10.64 -14.89 14.77
CA LYS A 518 12.04 -14.87 15.19
C LYS A 518 12.38 -16.05 16.10
N GLN A 519 11.65 -16.21 17.22
CA GLN A 519 11.89 -17.30 18.17
C GLN A 519 11.67 -18.67 17.51
N LEU A 520 10.60 -18.79 16.73
CA LEU A 520 10.34 -20.03 15.99
C LEU A 520 11.47 -20.36 15.02
N GLY A 521 11.99 -19.37 14.30
CA GLY A 521 13.11 -19.56 13.39
C GLY A 521 14.39 -20.02 14.11
N GLU A 522 14.69 -19.44 15.27
CA GLU A 522 15.83 -19.85 16.12
C GLU A 522 15.68 -21.31 16.60
N ILE A 523 14.47 -21.70 17.05
CA ILE A 523 14.19 -23.08 17.45
C ILE A 523 14.35 -24.07 16.29
N LEU A 524 13.72 -23.77 15.14
CA LEU A 524 13.73 -24.71 14.01
C LEU A 524 15.10 -24.86 13.35
N PHE A 525 15.80 -23.75 13.14
CA PHE A 525 17.00 -23.72 12.30
C PHE A 525 18.30 -23.62 13.08
N ASP A 526 18.33 -22.97 14.26
CA ASP A 526 19.55 -22.89 15.07
C ASP A 526 19.64 -24.07 16.10
N LYS A 527 18.53 -24.41 16.77
CA LYS A 527 18.51 -25.48 17.78
C LYS A 527 18.28 -26.85 17.18
N LEU A 528 17.19 -27.05 16.44
CA LEU A 528 16.81 -28.32 15.82
C LEU A 528 17.55 -28.60 14.51
N LYS A 529 18.24 -27.60 13.94
CA LYS A 529 19.05 -27.67 12.72
C LYS A 529 18.31 -28.26 11.53
N LEU A 530 17.02 -27.90 11.36
CA LEU A 530 16.24 -28.34 10.19
C LEU A 530 16.82 -27.77 8.89
N PRO A 531 16.77 -28.53 7.77
CA PRO A 531 17.31 -28.06 6.48
C PRO A 531 16.46 -26.93 5.86
N GLY A 532 16.99 -26.29 4.81
CA GLY A 532 16.22 -25.31 4.02
C GLY A 532 16.06 -23.95 4.66
N ALA A 533 16.87 -23.59 5.66
CA ALA A 533 16.86 -22.28 6.31
C ALA A 533 17.05 -21.14 5.29
N LYS A 534 16.07 -20.24 5.18
CA LYS A 534 16.17 -19.00 4.43
C LYS A 534 16.20 -17.83 5.40
N LYS A 535 17.25 -17.02 5.37
CA LYS A 535 17.32 -15.78 6.15
C LYS A 535 16.83 -14.61 5.31
N ASN A 536 15.95 -13.79 5.87
CA ASN A 536 15.55 -12.49 5.37
C ASN A 536 16.05 -11.38 6.31
N LYS A 537 15.74 -10.12 6.02
CA LYS A 537 16.17 -8.97 6.85
C LYS A 537 15.71 -9.04 8.32
N ASN A 538 14.68 -9.82 8.61
CA ASN A 538 14.06 -9.94 9.94
C ASN A 538 14.39 -11.27 10.66
N GLY A 539 15.28 -12.09 10.12
CA GLY A 539 15.64 -13.40 10.65
C GLY A 539 15.27 -14.55 9.70
N TYR A 540 15.01 -15.73 10.24
CA TYR A 540 14.60 -16.89 9.45
C TYR A 540 13.16 -16.73 8.90
N ALA A 541 12.95 -17.09 7.65
CA ALA A 541 11.63 -17.22 7.08
C ALA A 541 10.92 -18.44 7.69
N THR A 542 9.75 -18.21 8.26
CA THR A 542 8.89 -19.27 8.85
C THR A 542 7.47 -19.19 8.29
N ASP A 543 7.33 -18.68 7.04
CA ASP A 543 6.05 -18.67 6.34
C ASP A 543 5.59 -20.10 5.99
N ILE A 544 4.31 -20.20 5.61
CA ILE A 544 3.68 -21.50 5.35
C ILE A 544 4.37 -22.27 4.23
N ASP A 545 4.93 -21.57 3.21
CA ASP A 545 5.54 -22.20 2.06
C ASP A 545 6.92 -22.81 2.40
N VAL A 546 7.63 -22.17 3.35
CA VAL A 546 8.87 -22.72 3.91
C VAL A 546 8.56 -23.93 4.78
N LEU A 547 7.56 -23.81 5.69
CA LEU A 547 7.21 -24.89 6.61
C LEU A 547 6.63 -26.13 5.89
N LYS A 548 5.82 -25.96 4.86
CA LYS A 548 5.26 -27.06 4.07
C LYS A 548 6.32 -27.96 3.42
N LYS A 549 7.52 -27.44 3.17
CA LYS A 549 8.64 -28.24 2.63
C LYS A 549 9.32 -29.12 3.67
N LEU A 550 8.96 -28.95 4.94
CA LEU A 550 9.54 -29.62 6.10
C LEU A 550 8.54 -30.51 6.84
N THR A 551 7.44 -30.92 6.20
CA THR A 551 6.36 -31.71 6.83
C THR A 551 6.79 -33.15 7.22
N GLU A 552 7.95 -33.59 6.78
CA GLU A 552 8.57 -34.84 7.27
C GLU A 552 8.95 -34.75 8.76
N TYR A 553 9.11 -33.53 9.32
CA TYR A 553 9.43 -33.36 10.75
C TYR A 553 8.13 -33.16 11.56
N PRO A 554 7.85 -34.03 12.58
CA PRO A 554 6.59 -33.97 13.33
C PRO A 554 6.27 -32.62 13.96
N ILE A 555 7.27 -31.88 14.45
CA ILE A 555 7.08 -30.53 15.01
C ILE A 555 6.46 -29.58 14.01
N ILE A 556 6.82 -29.68 12.72
CA ILE A 556 6.31 -28.79 11.66
C ILE A 556 4.81 -28.97 11.47
N ASN A 557 4.34 -30.22 11.45
CA ASN A 557 2.90 -30.49 11.31
C ASN A 557 2.12 -29.88 12.49
N LYS A 558 2.65 -30.00 13.72
CA LYS A 558 2.06 -29.42 14.92
C LYS A 558 2.05 -27.89 14.87
N ILE A 559 3.11 -27.26 14.37
CA ILE A 559 3.19 -25.80 14.20
C ILE A 559 2.20 -25.32 13.13
N LEU A 560 2.08 -26.00 12.00
CA LEU A 560 1.13 -25.67 10.95
C LEU A 560 -0.32 -25.76 11.46
N GLU A 561 -0.65 -26.82 12.20
CA GLU A 561 -1.96 -27.00 12.82
C GLU A 561 -2.22 -25.93 13.88
N TYR A 562 -1.25 -25.67 14.77
CA TYR A 562 -1.35 -24.62 15.78
C TYR A 562 -1.63 -23.24 15.15
N ARG A 563 -0.86 -22.85 14.14
CA ARG A 563 -1.05 -21.57 13.46
C ARG A 563 -2.41 -21.46 12.77
N ALA A 564 -2.87 -22.54 12.15
CA ALA A 564 -4.19 -22.58 11.52
C ALA A 564 -5.32 -22.38 12.55
N LEU A 565 -5.27 -23.09 13.66
CA LEU A 565 -6.26 -22.99 14.73
C LEU A 565 -6.16 -21.67 15.50
N ALA A 566 -4.94 -21.17 15.77
CA ALA A 566 -4.74 -19.88 16.43
C ALA A 566 -5.30 -18.70 15.60
N LYS A 567 -5.05 -18.71 14.27
CA LYS A 567 -5.64 -17.73 13.35
C LYS A 567 -7.15 -17.86 13.31
N LEU A 568 -7.67 -19.07 13.25
CA LEU A 568 -9.11 -19.32 13.22
C LEU A 568 -9.77 -18.80 14.50
N TYR A 569 -9.18 -19.10 15.66
CA TYR A 569 -9.67 -18.61 16.95
C TYR A 569 -9.66 -17.08 17.01
N SER A 570 -8.50 -16.45 16.79
CA SER A 570 -8.35 -15.00 16.97
C SER A 570 -9.15 -14.18 15.95
N THR A 571 -9.22 -14.63 14.70
CA THR A 571 -9.85 -13.85 13.61
C THR A 571 -11.35 -14.17 13.47
N TYR A 572 -11.72 -15.44 13.55
CA TYR A 572 -13.09 -15.89 13.20
C TYR A 572 -13.95 -16.32 14.39
N ILE A 573 -13.37 -16.56 15.57
CA ILE A 573 -14.16 -16.75 16.78
C ILE A 573 -14.19 -15.47 17.60
N ASP A 574 -13.06 -15.08 18.15
CA ASP A 574 -12.92 -13.90 19.03
C ASP A 574 -13.20 -12.60 18.28
N GLY A 575 -12.64 -12.50 17.06
CA GLY A 575 -12.88 -11.35 16.18
C GLY A 575 -14.34 -11.18 15.77
N ILE A 576 -15.06 -12.27 15.44
CA ILE A 576 -16.50 -12.21 15.11
C ILE A 576 -17.32 -11.87 16.37
N ILE A 577 -17.08 -12.54 17.51
CA ILE A 577 -17.79 -12.26 18.76
C ILE A 577 -17.67 -10.79 19.15
N SER A 578 -16.52 -10.18 18.98
CA SER A 578 -16.28 -8.77 19.32
C SER A 578 -17.04 -7.78 18.42
N THR A 579 -17.55 -8.21 17.27
CA THR A 579 -18.32 -7.38 16.32
C THR A 579 -19.82 -7.60 16.38
N ILE A 580 -20.30 -8.51 17.22
CA ILE A 580 -21.74 -8.71 17.45
C ILE A 580 -22.28 -7.49 18.21
N ARG A 581 -23.31 -6.84 17.66
CA ARG A 581 -23.95 -5.67 18.24
C ARG A 581 -25.07 -6.05 19.21
N GLU A 582 -25.66 -5.05 19.87
CA GLU A 582 -26.72 -5.22 20.88
C GLU A 582 -27.97 -5.93 20.33
N ASP A 583 -28.23 -5.80 19.02
CA ASP A 583 -29.31 -6.50 18.32
C ASP A 583 -29.03 -7.97 17.99
N GLY A 584 -27.86 -8.48 18.41
CA GLY A 584 -27.42 -9.85 18.16
C GLY A 584 -26.95 -10.12 16.73
N LYS A 585 -26.68 -9.06 15.97
CA LYS A 585 -26.27 -9.13 14.57
C LYS A 585 -24.87 -8.61 14.32
N ILE A 586 -24.36 -8.95 13.15
CA ILE A 586 -23.14 -8.38 12.57
C ILE A 586 -23.53 -7.52 11.38
N HIS A 587 -23.01 -6.29 11.36
CA HIS A 587 -23.19 -5.31 10.31
C HIS A 587 -21.83 -5.05 9.66
N THR A 588 -21.46 -5.92 8.70
CA THR A 588 -20.21 -5.73 7.94
C THR A 588 -20.29 -4.50 7.06
N ILE A 589 -19.15 -3.94 6.70
CA ILE A 589 -19.03 -2.84 5.73
C ILE A 589 -18.56 -3.41 4.40
N TYR A 590 -19.31 -3.20 3.32
CA TYR A 590 -18.88 -3.52 1.97
C TYR A 590 -18.10 -2.37 1.34
N THR A 591 -16.87 -2.63 0.91
CA THR A 591 -16.09 -1.66 0.14
C THR A 591 -16.35 -1.83 -1.34
N GLN A 592 -17.17 -0.93 -1.91
CA GLN A 592 -17.59 -0.97 -3.31
C GLN A 592 -16.52 -0.47 -4.29
N THR A 593 -15.63 0.42 -3.84
CA THR A 593 -14.68 1.14 -4.68
C THR A 593 -13.22 0.74 -4.45
N LEU A 594 -12.96 -0.42 -3.81
CA LEU A 594 -11.61 -0.83 -3.41
C LEU A 594 -10.91 -1.66 -4.49
N THR A 595 -11.59 -2.70 -5.02
CA THR A 595 -10.93 -3.67 -5.90
C THR A 595 -10.89 -3.19 -7.35
N ARG A 596 -9.77 -3.42 -8.04
CA ARG A 596 -9.62 -3.02 -9.45
C ARG A 596 -10.38 -3.91 -10.44
N THR A 597 -10.88 -5.07 -10.00
CA THR A 597 -11.68 -5.99 -10.80
C THR A 597 -13.19 -5.73 -10.71
N GLY A 598 -13.63 -4.79 -9.89
CA GLY A 598 -15.04 -4.57 -9.64
C GLY A 598 -15.65 -5.44 -8.53
N ARG A 599 -14.92 -6.44 -8.00
CA ARG A 599 -15.41 -7.24 -6.88
C ARG A 599 -15.64 -6.38 -5.63
N LEU A 600 -16.66 -6.73 -4.85
CA LEU A 600 -16.85 -6.19 -3.51
C LEU A 600 -15.80 -6.78 -2.55
N SER A 601 -15.50 -6.06 -1.50
CA SER A 601 -14.76 -6.56 -0.34
C SER A 601 -15.56 -6.25 0.92
N SER A 602 -15.36 -7.03 1.97
CA SER A 602 -16.05 -6.89 3.26
C SER A 602 -15.03 -6.60 4.35
N ILE A 603 -15.34 -5.65 5.23
CA ILE A 603 -14.48 -5.28 6.37
C ILE A 603 -15.34 -5.10 7.63
N GLU A 604 -14.74 -5.16 8.78
CA GLU A 604 -15.33 -4.89 10.11
C GLU A 604 -16.62 -5.66 10.45
N PRO A 605 -16.60 -7.01 10.38
CA PRO A 605 -15.53 -7.93 10.03
C PRO A 605 -15.54 -8.35 8.55
N ASN A 606 -14.42 -8.93 8.06
CA ASN A 606 -14.41 -9.51 6.72
C ASN A 606 -15.08 -10.91 6.73
N LEU A 607 -16.34 -10.97 6.34
CA LEU A 607 -17.11 -12.21 6.27
C LEU A 607 -16.83 -13.03 5.00
N GLN A 608 -16.24 -12.42 3.96
CA GLN A 608 -15.89 -13.12 2.70
C GLN A 608 -14.71 -14.07 2.86
N ASN A 609 -13.91 -13.91 3.91
CA ASN A 609 -12.69 -14.70 4.13
C ASN A 609 -12.88 -15.85 5.13
N ILE A 610 -14.11 -16.17 5.57
CA ILE A 610 -14.39 -17.31 6.44
C ILE A 610 -13.94 -18.60 5.73
N PRO A 611 -13.00 -19.38 6.31
CA PRO A 611 -12.37 -20.51 5.61
C PRO A 611 -13.39 -21.61 5.23
N MET A 612 -13.32 -22.06 3.96
CA MET A 612 -14.17 -23.16 3.45
C MET A 612 -13.46 -24.50 3.36
N ARG A 613 -12.11 -24.49 3.32
CA ARG A 613 -11.32 -25.70 3.09
C ARG A 613 -11.06 -26.50 4.37
N SER A 614 -11.11 -25.87 5.54
CA SER A 614 -10.93 -26.53 6.82
C SER A 614 -12.27 -26.91 7.43
N GLU A 615 -12.32 -28.02 8.16
CA GLU A 615 -13.52 -28.48 8.86
C GLU A 615 -14.05 -27.43 9.84
N TYR A 616 -13.19 -26.94 10.73
CA TYR A 616 -13.56 -25.90 11.68
C TYR A 616 -13.99 -24.58 11.00
N GLY A 617 -13.34 -24.20 9.90
CA GLY A 617 -13.73 -23.00 9.14
C GLY A 617 -15.15 -23.09 8.60
N ARG A 618 -15.56 -24.27 8.09
CA ARG A 618 -16.93 -24.51 7.66
C ARG A 618 -17.93 -24.47 8.81
N LEU A 619 -17.56 -25.05 9.96
CA LEU A 619 -18.43 -25.11 11.15
C LEU A 619 -18.77 -23.72 11.72
N ILE A 620 -17.91 -22.71 11.54
CA ILE A 620 -18.19 -21.32 11.94
C ILE A 620 -19.51 -20.83 11.32
N ARG A 621 -19.82 -21.27 10.11
CA ARG A 621 -21.06 -20.88 9.42
C ARG A 621 -22.34 -21.35 10.12
N LYS A 622 -22.27 -22.31 11.04
CA LYS A 622 -23.39 -22.72 11.88
C LYS A 622 -23.87 -21.62 12.83
N ALA A 623 -22.98 -20.69 13.17
CA ALA A 623 -23.33 -19.57 14.04
C ALA A 623 -24.17 -18.51 13.32
N PHE A 624 -24.19 -18.48 12.00
CA PHE A 624 -24.97 -17.51 11.22
C PHE A 624 -26.35 -18.07 10.93
N ILE A 625 -27.36 -17.54 11.61
CA ILE A 625 -28.72 -18.06 11.68
C ILE A 625 -29.71 -17.05 11.10
N PRO A 626 -30.91 -17.54 10.63
CA PRO A 626 -31.95 -16.65 10.17
C PRO A 626 -32.66 -15.96 11.32
N GLU A 627 -33.53 -15.02 10.98
CA GLU A 627 -34.55 -14.47 11.88
C GLU A 627 -35.61 -15.54 12.26
N ASP A 628 -36.44 -15.26 13.27
CA ASP A 628 -37.53 -16.14 13.69
C ASP A 628 -38.51 -16.35 12.52
N ASN A 629 -39.03 -17.58 12.38
CA ASN A 629 -39.91 -17.99 11.28
C ASN A 629 -39.29 -17.83 9.86
N SER A 630 -38.00 -17.95 9.76
CA SER A 630 -37.25 -17.79 8.50
C SER A 630 -36.25 -18.91 8.32
N VAL A 631 -35.70 -19.01 7.11
CA VAL A 631 -34.58 -19.88 6.74
C VAL A 631 -33.50 -19.05 6.08
N ILE A 632 -32.28 -19.54 6.09
CA ILE A 632 -31.21 -19.05 5.22
C ILE A 632 -31.37 -19.66 3.83
N LEU A 633 -31.40 -18.82 2.81
CA LEU A 633 -31.28 -19.23 1.41
C LEU A 633 -29.93 -18.79 0.91
N SER A 634 -29.14 -19.73 0.40
CA SER A 634 -27.89 -19.48 -0.33
C SER A 634 -28.13 -19.69 -1.80
N SER A 635 -27.71 -18.76 -2.65
CA SER A 635 -27.67 -18.91 -4.08
C SER A 635 -26.28 -18.63 -4.63
N ASP A 636 -25.69 -19.61 -5.31
CA ASP A 636 -24.30 -19.56 -5.78
C ASP A 636 -24.25 -19.77 -7.30
N TYR A 637 -23.57 -18.90 -8.04
CA TYR A 637 -23.39 -19.10 -9.46
C TYR A 637 -22.50 -20.32 -9.73
N SER A 638 -23.02 -21.26 -10.49
CA SER A 638 -22.27 -22.43 -10.94
C SER A 638 -21.20 -22.04 -11.99
N GLN A 639 -19.94 -21.99 -11.56
CA GLN A 639 -18.76 -21.77 -12.44
C GLN A 639 -18.84 -20.50 -13.32
N ILE A 640 -19.33 -19.40 -12.79
CA ILE A 640 -19.57 -18.17 -13.58
C ILE A 640 -18.35 -17.69 -14.35
N GLU A 641 -17.14 -17.72 -13.77
CA GLU A 641 -15.93 -17.27 -14.44
C GLU A 641 -15.58 -18.13 -15.66
N LEU A 642 -15.78 -19.44 -15.61
CA LEU A 642 -15.57 -20.33 -16.78
C LEU A 642 -16.64 -20.12 -17.84
N ARG A 643 -17.88 -19.80 -17.46
CA ARG A 643 -18.96 -19.45 -18.39
C ARG A 643 -18.68 -18.12 -19.09
N VAL A 644 -18.24 -17.11 -18.35
CA VAL A 644 -17.80 -15.83 -18.90
C VAL A 644 -16.60 -16.03 -19.83
N PHE A 645 -15.64 -16.86 -19.45
CA PHE A 645 -14.48 -17.18 -20.30
C PHE A 645 -14.88 -17.88 -21.60
N ALA A 646 -15.80 -18.83 -21.55
CA ALA A 646 -16.34 -19.49 -22.76
C ALA A 646 -17.04 -18.47 -23.69
N HIS A 647 -17.80 -17.52 -23.09
CA HIS A 647 -18.44 -16.42 -23.84
C HIS A 647 -17.42 -15.51 -24.53
N LEU A 648 -16.40 -15.04 -23.80
CA LEU A 648 -15.38 -14.11 -24.30
C LEU A 648 -14.47 -14.76 -25.34
N SER A 649 -13.98 -15.95 -25.06
CA SER A 649 -13.10 -16.68 -25.98
C SER A 649 -13.82 -17.15 -27.25
N GLY A 650 -15.13 -17.38 -27.16
CA GLY A 650 -15.92 -17.87 -28.30
C GLY A 650 -15.58 -19.31 -28.76
N VAL A 651 -14.88 -20.08 -27.93
CA VAL A 651 -14.49 -21.47 -28.24
C VAL A 651 -15.71 -22.38 -28.20
N ASN A 652 -16.09 -22.90 -29.35
CA ASN A 652 -17.32 -23.70 -29.54
C ASN A 652 -17.37 -24.93 -28.65
N ASP A 653 -16.25 -25.63 -28.46
CA ASP A 653 -16.21 -26.83 -27.60
C ASP A 653 -16.54 -26.52 -26.14
N LEU A 654 -16.06 -25.38 -25.61
CA LEU A 654 -16.40 -24.93 -24.27
C LEU A 654 -17.88 -24.47 -24.20
N ILE A 655 -18.34 -23.74 -25.21
CA ILE A 655 -19.73 -23.26 -25.30
C ILE A 655 -20.72 -24.44 -25.33
N ASN A 656 -20.43 -25.44 -26.16
CA ASN A 656 -21.27 -26.62 -26.32
C ASN A 656 -21.31 -27.47 -25.05
N ALA A 657 -20.17 -27.67 -24.39
CA ALA A 657 -20.11 -28.39 -23.11
C ALA A 657 -21.06 -27.77 -22.05
N PHE A 658 -21.07 -26.41 -21.96
CA PHE A 658 -22.02 -25.75 -21.04
C PHE A 658 -23.47 -25.81 -21.48
N LYS A 659 -23.77 -25.78 -22.80
CA LYS A 659 -25.12 -25.92 -23.35
C LYS A 659 -25.70 -27.34 -23.15
N GLU A 660 -24.84 -28.33 -23.21
CA GLU A 660 -25.18 -29.74 -23.00
C GLU A 660 -25.28 -30.15 -21.54
N GLY A 661 -24.94 -29.21 -20.61
CA GLY A 661 -24.96 -29.47 -19.17
C GLY A 661 -23.86 -30.42 -18.69
N VAL A 662 -22.79 -30.61 -19.49
CA VAL A 662 -21.66 -31.45 -19.11
C VAL A 662 -20.75 -30.75 -18.14
N ASP A 663 -20.31 -31.45 -17.06
CA ASP A 663 -19.31 -30.90 -16.14
C ASP A 663 -18.02 -30.58 -16.89
N ILE A 664 -17.69 -29.30 -16.98
CA ILE A 664 -16.56 -28.82 -17.78
C ILE A 664 -15.21 -29.42 -17.33
N HIS A 665 -15.05 -29.74 -16.06
CA HIS A 665 -13.82 -30.37 -15.58
C HIS A 665 -13.73 -31.85 -15.99
N THR A 666 -14.85 -32.52 -16.01
CA THR A 666 -14.95 -33.90 -16.54
C THR A 666 -14.73 -33.90 -18.03
N LYS A 667 -15.37 -32.98 -18.79
CA LYS A 667 -15.17 -32.86 -20.24
C LYS A 667 -13.70 -32.57 -20.56
N THR A 668 -13.07 -31.61 -19.89
CA THR A 668 -11.64 -31.31 -20.06
C THR A 668 -10.76 -32.55 -19.74
N ALA A 669 -11.10 -33.30 -18.68
CA ALA A 669 -10.37 -34.53 -18.34
C ALA A 669 -10.50 -35.59 -19.46
N MET A 670 -11.70 -35.80 -19.98
CA MET A 670 -11.94 -36.71 -21.12
C MET A 670 -11.09 -36.34 -22.35
N ASP A 671 -11.07 -35.07 -22.69
CA ASP A 671 -10.41 -34.56 -23.88
C ASP A 671 -8.88 -34.60 -23.77
N ILE A 672 -8.32 -34.20 -22.58
CA ILE A 672 -6.88 -34.20 -22.32
C ILE A 672 -6.32 -35.64 -22.20
N PHE A 673 -7.02 -36.52 -21.44
CA PHE A 673 -6.57 -37.88 -21.20
C PHE A 673 -7.04 -38.87 -22.26
N LYS A 674 -7.93 -38.44 -23.17
CA LYS A 674 -8.54 -39.26 -24.21
C LYS A 674 -9.22 -40.53 -23.69
N VAL A 675 -10.03 -40.35 -22.64
CA VAL A 675 -10.80 -41.41 -21.98
C VAL A 675 -12.29 -41.10 -22.06
N PRO A 676 -13.17 -42.12 -22.10
CA PRO A 676 -14.61 -41.90 -22.01
C PRO A 676 -14.97 -41.39 -20.60
N MET A 677 -16.21 -40.89 -20.42
CA MET A 677 -16.68 -40.31 -19.16
C MET A 677 -16.52 -41.24 -17.98
N GLU A 678 -16.82 -42.53 -18.16
CA GLU A 678 -16.70 -43.57 -17.12
C GLU A 678 -15.25 -43.87 -16.74
N GLY A 679 -14.32 -43.52 -17.62
CA GLY A 679 -12.88 -43.67 -17.41
C GLY A 679 -12.23 -42.48 -16.66
N VAL A 680 -12.97 -41.39 -16.41
CA VAL A 680 -12.45 -40.22 -15.72
C VAL A 680 -12.31 -40.49 -14.22
N THR A 681 -11.10 -40.59 -13.72
CA THR A 681 -10.82 -40.75 -12.31
C THR A 681 -10.99 -39.40 -11.53
N LYS A 682 -11.21 -39.47 -10.20
CA LYS A 682 -11.26 -38.29 -9.33
C LYS A 682 -9.97 -37.43 -9.46
N ASN A 683 -8.82 -38.08 -9.65
CA ASN A 683 -7.55 -37.37 -9.80
C ASN A 683 -7.45 -36.65 -11.16
N MET A 684 -7.86 -37.30 -12.28
CA MET A 684 -7.93 -36.67 -13.58
C MET A 684 -8.83 -35.43 -13.56
N ARG A 685 -10.03 -35.54 -12.97
CA ARG A 685 -10.95 -34.42 -12.81
C ARG A 685 -10.37 -33.31 -11.95
N ARG A 686 -9.64 -33.64 -10.87
CA ARG A 686 -8.93 -32.65 -10.01
C ARG A 686 -7.85 -31.92 -10.79
N GLN A 687 -7.05 -32.65 -11.58
CA GLN A 687 -6.01 -32.05 -12.44
C GLN A 687 -6.61 -31.16 -13.53
N ALA A 688 -7.67 -31.62 -14.20
CA ALA A 688 -8.39 -30.81 -15.20
C ALA A 688 -9.00 -29.54 -14.57
N LYS A 689 -9.54 -29.63 -13.36
CA LYS A 689 -10.03 -28.45 -12.62
C LYS A 689 -8.92 -27.45 -12.39
N ALA A 690 -7.75 -27.88 -11.93
CA ALA A 690 -6.60 -27.02 -11.71
C ALA A 690 -6.10 -26.37 -13.02
N VAL A 691 -6.09 -27.13 -14.12
CA VAL A 691 -5.71 -26.58 -15.43
C VAL A 691 -6.73 -25.56 -15.93
N ASN A 692 -8.04 -25.85 -15.87
CA ASN A 692 -9.08 -24.93 -16.31
C ASN A 692 -9.00 -23.57 -15.59
N PHE A 693 -8.88 -23.58 -14.27
CA PHE A 693 -8.72 -22.34 -13.49
C PHE A 693 -7.33 -21.72 -13.68
N GLY A 694 -6.29 -22.57 -13.75
CA GLY A 694 -4.94 -22.11 -13.98
C GLY A 694 -4.78 -21.34 -15.28
N ILE A 695 -5.31 -21.86 -16.39
CA ILE A 695 -5.27 -21.20 -17.71
C ILE A 695 -6.03 -19.88 -17.65
N LEU A 696 -7.21 -19.86 -17.05
CA LEU A 696 -8.01 -18.65 -16.85
C LEU A 696 -7.20 -17.52 -16.19
N TYR A 697 -6.35 -17.87 -15.22
CA TYR A 697 -5.53 -16.91 -14.47
C TYR A 697 -4.10 -16.75 -15.02
N GLY A 698 -3.80 -17.31 -16.16
CA GLY A 698 -2.48 -17.24 -16.79
C GLY A 698 -1.39 -17.93 -15.98
N ILE A 699 -1.67 -19.12 -15.40
CA ILE A 699 -0.75 -19.89 -14.57
C ILE A 699 0.49 -20.33 -15.36
N SER A 700 1.65 -20.28 -14.76
CA SER A 700 2.87 -20.87 -15.32
C SER A 700 2.92 -22.38 -15.04
N SER A 701 3.72 -23.11 -15.83
CA SER A 701 3.97 -24.55 -15.57
C SER A 701 4.54 -24.82 -14.19
N TYR A 702 5.30 -23.87 -13.61
CA TYR A 702 5.81 -23.95 -12.24
C TYR A 702 4.66 -23.85 -11.22
N GLY A 703 3.78 -22.85 -11.40
CA GLY A 703 2.64 -22.66 -10.48
C GLY A 703 1.66 -23.84 -10.52
N LEU A 704 1.38 -24.37 -11.73
CA LEU A 704 0.53 -25.56 -11.86
C LEU A 704 1.18 -26.80 -11.20
N ALA A 705 2.49 -26.98 -11.36
CA ALA A 705 3.24 -28.05 -10.72
C ALA A 705 3.13 -28.04 -9.19
N GLU A 706 3.23 -26.85 -8.58
CA GLU A 706 3.03 -26.66 -7.13
C GLU A 706 1.58 -26.95 -6.71
N ASP A 707 0.58 -26.48 -7.46
CA ASP A 707 -0.84 -26.61 -7.10
C ASP A 707 -1.34 -28.06 -7.10
N ILE A 708 -0.91 -28.84 -8.07
CA ILE A 708 -1.35 -30.25 -8.19
C ILE A 708 -0.33 -31.29 -7.73
N GLY A 709 0.88 -30.87 -7.34
CA GLY A 709 1.91 -31.74 -6.78
C GLY A 709 2.56 -32.67 -7.83
N ILE A 710 2.83 -32.18 -9.05
CA ILE A 710 3.50 -32.94 -10.13
C ILE A 710 4.80 -32.25 -10.55
N PRO A 711 5.70 -32.96 -11.29
CA PRO A 711 6.88 -32.34 -11.85
C PRO A 711 6.55 -31.21 -12.85
N VAL A 712 7.38 -30.15 -12.87
CA VAL A 712 7.20 -28.98 -13.77
C VAL A 712 7.12 -29.39 -15.25
N LYS A 713 7.87 -30.41 -15.65
CA LYS A 713 7.82 -30.95 -17.03
C LYS A 713 6.43 -31.49 -17.38
N GLU A 714 5.85 -32.27 -16.48
CA GLU A 714 4.51 -32.86 -16.64
C GLU A 714 3.43 -31.76 -16.66
N ALA A 715 3.54 -30.74 -15.77
CA ALA A 715 2.65 -29.59 -15.77
C ALA A 715 2.70 -28.82 -17.11
N LYS A 716 3.89 -28.65 -17.69
CA LYS A 716 4.07 -28.04 -19.01
C LYS A 716 3.40 -28.87 -20.12
N GLU A 717 3.55 -30.20 -20.07
CA GLU A 717 2.90 -31.10 -21.04
C GLU A 717 1.37 -31.00 -20.90
N PHE A 718 0.85 -30.89 -19.70
CA PHE A 718 -0.58 -30.66 -19.42
C PHE A 718 -1.10 -29.38 -20.06
N ILE A 719 -0.41 -28.27 -19.86
CA ILE A 719 -0.78 -26.97 -20.46
C ILE A 719 -0.73 -27.04 -21.98
N ASN A 720 0.28 -27.68 -22.56
CA ASN A 720 0.40 -27.86 -24.02
C ASN A 720 -0.77 -28.68 -24.57
N LYS A 721 -1.09 -29.82 -23.95
CA LYS A 721 -2.24 -30.65 -24.34
C LYS A 721 -3.57 -29.91 -24.28
N TYR A 722 -3.73 -29.05 -23.25
CA TYR A 722 -4.93 -28.21 -23.16
C TYR A 722 -5.05 -27.28 -24.36
N PHE A 723 -3.97 -26.58 -24.73
CA PHE A 723 -3.97 -25.68 -25.88
C PHE A 723 -4.06 -26.41 -27.24
N GLU A 724 -3.54 -27.65 -27.32
CA GLU A 724 -3.74 -28.51 -28.49
C GLU A 724 -5.20 -28.95 -28.63
N THR A 725 -5.86 -29.19 -27.48
CA THR A 725 -7.28 -29.60 -27.46
C THR A 725 -8.20 -28.41 -27.70
N TYR A 726 -7.86 -27.21 -27.16
CA TYR A 726 -8.64 -25.99 -27.30
C TYR A 726 -7.79 -24.84 -27.88
N PRO A 727 -7.38 -24.93 -29.16
CA PRO A 727 -6.47 -23.95 -29.80
C PRO A 727 -7.02 -22.51 -29.75
N GLY A 728 -8.34 -22.35 -29.91
CA GLY A 728 -8.98 -21.04 -29.82
C GLY A 728 -8.83 -20.33 -28.46
N VAL A 729 -8.56 -21.06 -27.38
CA VAL A 729 -8.27 -20.48 -26.06
C VAL A 729 -6.95 -19.73 -26.12
N LYS A 730 -5.92 -20.33 -26.70
CA LYS A 730 -4.62 -19.70 -26.84
C LYS A 730 -4.69 -18.45 -27.72
N ASP A 731 -5.38 -18.54 -28.83
CA ASP A 731 -5.56 -17.41 -29.77
C ASP A 731 -6.27 -16.24 -29.10
N TYR A 732 -7.29 -16.51 -28.29
CA TYR A 732 -7.97 -15.48 -27.47
C TYR A 732 -7.02 -14.85 -26.45
N MET A 733 -6.25 -15.65 -25.71
CA MET A 733 -5.32 -15.15 -24.68
C MET A 733 -4.22 -14.27 -25.29
N ASP A 734 -3.61 -14.72 -26.39
CA ASP A 734 -2.56 -13.97 -27.08
C ASP A 734 -3.12 -12.64 -27.62
N LYS A 735 -4.31 -12.66 -28.23
CA LYS A 735 -5.00 -11.45 -28.71
C LYS A 735 -5.30 -10.48 -27.58
N GLU A 736 -5.83 -10.95 -26.45
CA GLU A 736 -6.19 -10.11 -25.29
C GLU A 736 -4.94 -9.42 -24.71
N ILE A 737 -3.83 -10.16 -24.56
CA ILE A 737 -2.56 -9.60 -24.10
C ILE A 737 -2.03 -8.55 -25.08
N ASP A 738 -2.09 -8.79 -26.38
CA ASP A 738 -1.61 -7.86 -27.41
C ASP A 738 -2.47 -6.59 -27.47
N GLU A 739 -3.80 -6.72 -27.32
CA GLU A 739 -4.70 -5.58 -27.22
C GLU A 739 -4.46 -4.78 -25.93
N ALA A 740 -4.28 -5.46 -24.80
CA ALA A 740 -3.95 -4.81 -23.53
C ALA A 740 -2.61 -4.05 -23.60
N LYS A 741 -1.58 -4.59 -24.24
CA LYS A 741 -0.29 -3.91 -24.46
C LYS A 741 -0.43 -2.65 -25.33
N ARG A 742 -1.24 -2.71 -26.39
CA ARG A 742 -1.48 -1.55 -27.28
C ARG A 742 -2.28 -0.46 -26.58
N ASN A 743 -3.33 -0.83 -25.87
CA ASN A 743 -4.28 0.10 -25.27
C ASN A 743 -3.82 0.59 -23.88
N GLY A 744 -3.02 -0.20 -23.16
CA GLY A 744 -2.65 0.06 -21.76
C GLY A 744 -3.76 -0.29 -20.74
N TYR A 745 -4.86 -0.88 -21.19
CA TYR A 745 -6.00 -1.27 -20.34
C TYR A 745 -6.76 -2.47 -20.93
N VAL A 746 -7.62 -3.05 -20.09
CA VAL A 746 -8.63 -4.05 -20.47
C VAL A 746 -10.02 -3.61 -20.02
N LYS A 747 -11.07 -4.24 -20.55
CA LYS A 747 -12.46 -3.96 -20.20
C LYS A 747 -13.24 -5.23 -19.88
N THR A 748 -14.25 -5.11 -19.02
CA THR A 748 -15.29 -6.14 -18.84
C THR A 748 -16.33 -6.08 -19.95
N ILE A 749 -17.25 -7.07 -19.99
CA ILE A 749 -18.40 -7.09 -20.91
C ILE A 749 -19.34 -5.90 -20.72
N MET A 750 -19.30 -5.23 -19.57
CA MET A 750 -20.08 -4.01 -19.25
C MET A 750 -19.20 -2.74 -19.31
N ASN A 751 -18.07 -2.78 -20.01
CA ASN A 751 -17.15 -1.65 -20.22
C ASN A 751 -16.40 -1.14 -18.97
N ARG A 752 -16.40 -1.89 -17.84
CA ARG A 752 -15.54 -1.52 -16.70
C ARG A 752 -14.09 -1.56 -17.13
N LYS A 753 -13.43 -0.42 -17.13
CA LYS A 753 -12.04 -0.26 -17.57
C LYS A 753 -11.07 -0.47 -16.41
N ARG A 754 -10.01 -1.24 -16.66
CA ARG A 754 -8.85 -1.35 -15.77
C ARG A 754 -7.59 -0.98 -16.51
N VAL A 755 -6.92 0.08 -16.08
CA VAL A 755 -5.57 0.46 -16.57
C VAL A 755 -4.53 -0.48 -15.95
N ILE A 756 -3.58 -0.96 -16.75
CA ILE A 756 -2.52 -1.91 -16.35
C ILE A 756 -1.16 -1.32 -16.75
N GLU A 757 -0.57 -0.55 -15.86
CA GLU A 757 0.73 0.11 -16.10
C GLU A 757 1.88 -0.89 -16.17
N GLU A 758 1.75 -2.04 -15.49
CA GLU A 758 2.73 -3.12 -15.42
C GLU A 758 3.11 -3.68 -16.81
N LEU A 759 2.20 -3.60 -17.78
CA LEU A 759 2.45 -4.05 -19.16
C LEU A 759 3.58 -3.27 -19.86
N LYS A 760 3.83 -2.03 -19.45
CA LYS A 760 4.89 -1.16 -20.00
C LYS A 760 6.25 -1.37 -19.33
N SER A 761 6.33 -2.19 -18.27
CA SER A 761 7.56 -2.39 -17.50
C SER A 761 8.63 -3.10 -18.31
N SER A 762 9.87 -2.61 -18.25
CA SER A 762 11.05 -3.30 -18.76
C SER A 762 11.39 -4.58 -17.96
N ASN A 763 10.97 -4.64 -16.69
CA ASN A 763 11.16 -5.82 -15.85
C ASN A 763 10.21 -6.94 -16.26
N TYR A 764 10.77 -8.10 -16.66
CA TYR A 764 10.00 -9.26 -17.08
C TYR A 764 8.97 -9.74 -16.04
N MET A 765 9.35 -9.79 -14.75
CA MET A 765 8.45 -10.27 -13.70
C MET A 765 7.22 -9.35 -13.52
N VAL A 766 7.45 -8.03 -13.57
CA VAL A 766 6.37 -7.02 -13.47
C VAL A 766 5.49 -7.10 -14.72
N ARG A 767 6.08 -7.17 -15.91
CA ARG A 767 5.33 -7.28 -17.16
C ARG A 767 4.50 -8.57 -17.23
N SER A 768 5.06 -9.71 -16.81
CA SER A 768 4.33 -10.98 -16.75
C SER A 768 3.17 -10.94 -15.73
N MET A 769 3.32 -10.19 -14.65
CA MET A 769 2.22 -9.91 -13.72
C MET A 769 1.12 -9.09 -14.41
N GLY A 770 1.48 -8.06 -15.19
CA GLY A 770 0.55 -7.26 -15.99
C GLY A 770 -0.21 -8.12 -17.02
N GLU A 771 0.47 -9.05 -17.71
CA GLU A 771 -0.16 -9.98 -18.66
C GLU A 771 -1.21 -10.88 -17.97
N ARG A 772 -0.92 -11.38 -16.77
CA ARG A 772 -1.91 -12.13 -15.98
C ARG A 772 -3.10 -11.26 -15.55
N MET A 773 -2.86 -10.01 -15.18
CA MET A 773 -3.95 -9.08 -14.88
C MET A 773 -4.82 -8.81 -16.10
N ALA A 774 -4.23 -8.72 -17.30
CA ALA A 774 -4.95 -8.52 -18.55
C ALA A 774 -5.89 -9.69 -18.88
N LEU A 775 -5.47 -10.92 -18.63
CA LEU A 775 -6.29 -12.11 -18.84
C LEU A 775 -7.39 -12.27 -17.79
N ASN A 776 -7.06 -12.04 -16.53
CA ASN A 776 -7.99 -12.29 -15.42
C ASN A 776 -9.09 -11.21 -15.29
N THR A 777 -8.75 -9.94 -15.54
CA THR A 777 -9.68 -8.83 -15.27
C THR A 777 -10.97 -8.89 -16.13
N PRO A 778 -10.93 -9.16 -17.45
CA PRO A 778 -12.15 -9.26 -18.24
C PRO A 778 -13.10 -10.35 -17.73
N VAL A 779 -12.58 -11.47 -17.28
CA VAL A 779 -13.37 -12.61 -16.80
C VAL A 779 -13.92 -12.34 -15.40
N GLN A 780 -13.04 -12.08 -14.44
CA GLN A 780 -13.43 -11.86 -13.04
C GLN A 780 -14.29 -10.61 -12.88
N GLY A 781 -13.95 -9.55 -13.60
CA GLY A 781 -14.70 -8.30 -13.56
C GLY A 781 -16.09 -8.44 -14.17
N SER A 782 -16.20 -9.17 -15.30
CA SER A 782 -17.51 -9.43 -15.92
C SER A 782 -18.41 -10.29 -15.03
N ALA A 783 -17.86 -11.32 -14.39
CA ALA A 783 -18.58 -12.12 -13.40
C ALA A 783 -19.12 -11.25 -12.25
N SER A 784 -18.28 -10.33 -11.75
CA SER A 784 -18.68 -9.38 -10.72
C SER A 784 -19.76 -8.40 -11.19
N ASP A 785 -19.68 -7.90 -12.42
CA ASP A 785 -20.67 -6.98 -12.98
C ASP A 785 -22.02 -7.67 -13.14
N ILE A 786 -22.04 -8.93 -13.58
CA ILE A 786 -23.26 -9.78 -13.69
C ILE A 786 -23.91 -9.96 -12.31
N LEU A 787 -23.10 -10.33 -11.28
CA LEU A 787 -23.61 -10.51 -9.92
C LEU A 787 -24.17 -9.21 -9.34
N LYS A 788 -23.49 -8.08 -9.52
CA LYS A 788 -23.96 -6.76 -9.06
C LYS A 788 -25.29 -6.37 -9.70
N LYS A 789 -25.41 -6.62 -11.00
CA LYS A 789 -26.66 -6.39 -11.71
C LYS A 789 -27.79 -7.28 -11.17
N ALA A 790 -27.51 -8.56 -10.89
CA ALA A 790 -28.49 -9.45 -10.26
C ALA A 790 -28.91 -8.95 -8.87
N MET A 791 -27.97 -8.47 -8.04
CA MET A 791 -28.28 -7.90 -6.73
C MET A 791 -29.22 -6.70 -6.83
N VAL A 792 -29.00 -5.81 -7.79
CA VAL A 792 -29.86 -4.64 -8.01
C VAL A 792 -31.24 -5.08 -8.47
N GLU A 793 -31.36 -5.93 -9.48
CA GLU A 793 -32.64 -6.39 -10.01
C GLU A 793 -33.46 -7.19 -8.97
N ILE A 794 -32.82 -8.07 -8.18
CA ILE A 794 -33.49 -8.78 -7.07
C ILE A 794 -34.02 -7.78 -6.05
N SER A 795 -33.23 -6.79 -5.65
CA SER A 795 -33.68 -5.78 -4.68
C SER A 795 -34.88 -4.98 -5.20
N ASP A 796 -34.87 -4.58 -6.48
CA ASP A 796 -35.97 -3.84 -7.11
C ASP A 796 -37.25 -4.67 -7.18
N ILE A 797 -37.12 -5.99 -7.50
CA ILE A 797 -38.26 -6.90 -7.50
C ILE A 797 -38.81 -7.07 -6.09
N PHE A 798 -37.97 -7.24 -5.07
CA PHE A 798 -38.37 -7.36 -3.68
C PHE A 798 -39.15 -6.12 -3.22
N GLU A 799 -38.71 -4.92 -3.60
CA GLU A 799 -39.45 -3.69 -3.29
C GLU A 799 -40.79 -3.61 -4.00
N LYS A 800 -40.80 -3.87 -5.32
CA LYS A 800 -41.98 -3.77 -6.16
C LYS A 800 -43.08 -4.78 -5.73
N GLU A 801 -42.65 -5.95 -5.31
CA GLU A 801 -43.56 -7.04 -4.92
C GLU A 801 -43.82 -7.10 -3.40
N ASN A 802 -43.31 -6.11 -2.64
CA ASN A 802 -43.41 -6.02 -1.19
C ASN A 802 -42.97 -7.28 -0.44
N ILE A 803 -41.85 -7.90 -0.90
CA ILE A 803 -41.22 -9.06 -0.26
C ILE A 803 -40.62 -8.64 1.09
N LYS A 804 -40.95 -9.36 2.17
CA LYS A 804 -40.41 -9.12 3.51
C LYS A 804 -38.99 -9.67 3.68
N SER A 805 -38.68 -10.74 2.96
CA SER A 805 -37.38 -11.40 2.94
C SER A 805 -36.27 -10.42 2.53
N LYS A 806 -35.01 -10.63 3.01
CA LYS A 806 -33.92 -9.69 2.88
C LYS A 806 -32.69 -10.38 2.32
N MET A 807 -31.96 -9.68 1.45
CA MET A 807 -30.57 -10.02 1.08
C MET A 807 -29.67 -9.62 2.25
N LEU A 808 -28.86 -10.55 2.75
CA LEU A 808 -28.00 -10.35 3.93
C LEU A 808 -26.54 -10.17 3.57
N LEU A 809 -25.99 -11.13 2.80
CA LEU A 809 -24.56 -11.15 2.48
C LEU A 809 -24.33 -11.44 1.00
N GLN A 810 -23.21 -10.92 0.53
CA GLN A 810 -22.57 -11.31 -0.73
C GLN A 810 -21.18 -11.84 -0.41
N VAL A 811 -20.88 -13.07 -0.83
CA VAL A 811 -19.61 -13.76 -0.56
C VAL A 811 -19.11 -14.42 -1.84
N HIS A 812 -18.09 -13.87 -2.49
CA HIS A 812 -17.60 -14.31 -3.79
C HIS A 812 -18.67 -14.28 -4.88
N ASP A 813 -19.17 -15.43 -5.32
CA ASP A 813 -20.20 -15.57 -6.35
C ASP A 813 -21.56 -15.97 -5.72
N GLU A 814 -21.65 -15.96 -4.38
CA GLU A 814 -22.78 -16.39 -3.55
C GLU A 814 -23.55 -15.19 -2.98
N LEU A 815 -24.87 -15.25 -2.99
CA LEU A 815 -25.80 -14.35 -2.29
C LEU A 815 -26.54 -15.11 -1.18
N ILE A 816 -26.60 -14.52 0.01
CA ILE A 816 -27.26 -15.08 1.18
C ILE A 816 -28.47 -14.23 1.54
N PHE A 817 -29.60 -14.89 1.77
CA PHE A 817 -30.85 -14.24 2.10
C PHE A 817 -31.44 -14.80 3.42
N ASN A 818 -32.11 -13.93 4.16
CA ASN A 818 -33.07 -14.32 5.17
C ASN A 818 -34.42 -14.42 4.49
N VAL A 819 -35.04 -15.60 4.47
CA VAL A 819 -36.28 -15.85 3.76
C VAL A 819 -37.35 -16.31 4.73
N TYR A 820 -38.45 -15.57 4.83
CA TYR A 820 -39.58 -15.94 5.66
C TYR A 820 -40.28 -17.20 5.09
N ASN A 821 -40.75 -18.06 5.99
CA ASN A 821 -41.30 -19.38 5.61
C ASN A 821 -42.48 -19.31 4.63
N ASP A 822 -43.25 -18.22 4.68
CA ASP A 822 -44.40 -17.97 3.78
C ASP A 822 -43.95 -17.42 2.39
N GLU A 823 -42.71 -17.06 2.22
CA GLU A 823 -42.14 -16.47 0.97
C GLU A 823 -41.17 -17.42 0.27
N ILE A 824 -40.81 -18.58 0.79
CA ILE A 824 -39.73 -19.45 0.33
C ILE A 824 -39.84 -19.73 -1.19
N ASP A 825 -40.93 -20.26 -1.65
CA ASP A 825 -41.08 -20.64 -3.07
C ASP A 825 -40.97 -19.41 -3.98
N LYS A 826 -41.64 -18.32 -3.57
CA LYS A 826 -41.64 -17.07 -4.33
C LYS A 826 -40.23 -16.44 -4.43
N VAL A 827 -39.52 -16.37 -3.30
CA VAL A 827 -38.17 -15.81 -3.27
C VAL A 827 -37.19 -16.69 -4.06
N LYS A 828 -37.32 -18.03 -3.92
CA LYS A 828 -36.51 -18.98 -4.69
C LYS A 828 -36.69 -18.78 -6.20
N ASP A 829 -37.92 -18.64 -6.66
CA ASP A 829 -38.24 -18.41 -8.07
C ASP A 829 -37.71 -17.05 -8.55
N ILE A 830 -37.88 -15.99 -7.77
CA ILE A 830 -37.31 -14.65 -8.11
C ILE A 830 -35.82 -14.70 -8.22
N VAL A 831 -35.13 -15.24 -7.23
CA VAL A 831 -33.64 -15.29 -7.19
C VAL A 831 -33.12 -16.14 -8.35
N TYR A 832 -33.68 -17.36 -8.57
CA TYR A 832 -33.25 -18.23 -9.66
C TYR A 832 -33.41 -17.57 -11.03
N ASN A 833 -34.63 -17.07 -11.30
CA ASN A 833 -34.98 -16.49 -12.60
C ASN A 833 -34.16 -15.22 -12.87
N THR A 834 -33.93 -14.36 -11.86
CA THR A 834 -33.16 -13.16 -12.03
C THR A 834 -31.69 -13.49 -12.25
N MET A 835 -31.07 -14.31 -11.41
CA MET A 835 -29.64 -14.63 -11.56
C MET A 835 -29.35 -15.36 -12.86
N THR A 836 -30.24 -16.25 -13.33
CA THR A 836 -30.00 -16.98 -14.60
C THR A 836 -30.28 -16.17 -15.87
N LYS A 837 -31.06 -15.08 -15.79
CA LYS A 837 -31.50 -14.29 -16.95
C LYS A 837 -30.97 -12.84 -16.97
N VAL A 838 -30.27 -12.41 -15.92
CA VAL A 838 -29.81 -11.01 -15.75
C VAL A 838 -28.91 -10.52 -16.88
N PHE A 839 -28.19 -11.43 -17.54
CA PHE A 839 -27.30 -11.11 -18.66
C PHE A 839 -27.25 -12.28 -19.68
N GLU A 840 -27.34 -11.95 -20.95
CA GLU A 840 -27.30 -12.95 -22.02
C GLU A 840 -25.85 -13.25 -22.42
N LEU A 841 -25.38 -14.46 -22.09
CA LEU A 841 -24.11 -15.00 -22.54
C LEU A 841 -24.34 -16.01 -23.69
N LYS A 842 -23.30 -16.38 -24.43
CA LYS A 842 -23.32 -17.48 -25.39
C LYS A 842 -23.55 -18.84 -24.74
N VAL A 843 -23.45 -18.92 -23.44
CA VAL A 843 -23.67 -20.09 -22.58
C VAL A 843 -24.74 -19.75 -21.52
N PRO A 844 -25.55 -20.70 -21.06
CA PRO A 844 -26.51 -20.41 -20.00
C PRO A 844 -25.81 -20.06 -18.70
N LEU A 845 -26.34 -19.09 -17.95
CA LEU A 845 -26.01 -18.92 -16.54
C LEU A 845 -26.77 -19.98 -15.74
N ASP A 846 -26.14 -20.49 -14.70
CA ASP A 846 -26.73 -21.53 -13.84
C ASP A 846 -26.44 -21.21 -12.36
N VAL A 847 -27.38 -21.54 -11.47
CA VAL A 847 -27.38 -21.16 -10.08
C VAL A 847 -27.80 -22.33 -9.20
N ASP A 848 -27.00 -22.67 -8.23
CA ASP A 848 -27.33 -23.60 -7.17
C ASP A 848 -28.04 -22.87 -6.03
N ILE A 849 -29.21 -23.33 -5.61
CA ILE A 849 -29.98 -22.75 -4.50
C ILE A 849 -30.22 -23.81 -3.42
N GLU A 850 -29.72 -23.50 -2.22
CA GLU A 850 -29.85 -24.34 -1.04
C GLU A 850 -30.56 -23.61 0.10
N LEU A 851 -31.29 -24.34 0.98
CA LEU A 851 -31.98 -23.82 2.14
C LEU A 851 -31.48 -24.50 3.41
N GLY A 852 -31.39 -23.75 4.51
CA GLY A 852 -30.96 -24.31 5.79
C GLY A 852 -31.40 -23.47 6.99
N ASN A 853 -31.28 -24.05 8.19
CA ASN A 853 -31.52 -23.33 9.44
C ASN A 853 -30.29 -22.47 9.86
N ASN A 854 -29.25 -22.56 9.14
CA ASN A 854 -28.04 -21.74 9.29
C ASN A 854 -27.26 -21.74 7.96
N TRP A 855 -26.25 -20.86 7.85
CA TRP A 855 -25.46 -20.74 6.63
C TRP A 855 -24.64 -22.02 6.28
N TYR A 856 -24.31 -22.86 7.29
CA TYR A 856 -23.62 -24.13 7.04
C TYR A 856 -24.52 -25.15 6.34
N GLU A 857 -25.77 -25.23 6.73
CA GLU A 857 -26.78 -26.14 6.14
C GLU A 857 -27.25 -25.69 4.75
N ALA A 858 -27.24 -24.39 4.50
CA ALA A 858 -27.61 -23.78 3.24
C ALA A 858 -26.50 -23.85 2.17
N LYS A 859 -25.55 -24.84 2.29
CA LYS A 859 -24.44 -24.96 1.33
C LYS A 859 -24.00 -26.41 1.09
#